data_eb595bbbc59c5f7a0fe2fc8baaf1f645
#
_entry.id   eb595bbbc59c5f7a0fe2fc8baaf1f645
#
_cell.length_a   1.000
_cell.length_b   1.000
_cell.length_c   1.000
_cell.angle_alpha   90.00
_cell.angle_beta   90.00
_cell.angle_gamma   90.00
#
_symmetry.space_group_name_H-M   'P 1'
#
loop_
_entity.id
_entity.type
_entity.pdbx_description
1 polymer ?
#
loop_
_entity_poly.entity_id
_entity_poly.type
_entity_poly.pdbx_seq_one_letter_code
_entity_poly.pdbx_strand_id
1 'polypeptide(L)'
;MPTPKTYSFSFPATLTGNAIVDSLISGTYWLGANWSPTGPTNLSYSFMAPGTSYFITDYSPDNEYNALYELTAGQKTAITSALSGWSAVANLNFTLTSDTLTNVGDMRFGGYRLMDNKTAAWAYFPDDTPVAGDVWIGPQTNEPNPGKGDYDYMTFIHEIGHALGLKHPFDTSNTNKTLLDPTLDDVHFTVMSYNNNYSYEPTTPMVLDIIAIQSLYGANMQWQTGDNIYKWNADQSIFETIWDAGGNDTIDGSNQLSAVSINLNEGAYSQIGKVFIDLNNQTAINDGLAIAYGAKIENAVGSVFNDTLTGNALNNILDGKAGADIMSGGSGNDSYVVDNEGDTVIELGTSLTEIDSVFSYVSYTLGSNLENLLLVGGSNLNGTGNTLNNTITGNAGNNLLDGGAGIDTLIGGTGNDTYIVDNTQDVVVETSALANEIDTVMASVSYTLSANVENLILTGIMNTNASGNAQNNVLTGNSGNNILNGGGGLDTLIGGAGNDTYLVDQVGELALIQELASEGLDTLYIGYTPTPQTSTVDLNISSLRNIENVTLEAVGAFSVLGNDLNNTLLGNAQANNLQGGAGNDILNGGAGADTLSGGTGDDTYVVDNANDIIIEAANEGVDLVQTTVSYVLSANIEAGQILGSDSLNLVGNDLSNTLTGNSANNILDGKAGADIMSGGSGNDSYVVDNEGDTVIELGTSLTEIDSVFSYVSYTLGSNLENLLLVGGSNLNGTGNTLNNTITGNAGNNLLDGGAGIDTLIGGAGADTFVFAAVNEMGIGANRDVITDFNSQQGDKIDLTKFDANLLSAGVNGFNFIGADAFTGAGQLRFVDHVLSGNVSGNAGPDFEIQLVGVNTFSAQDLVA
;
A
#
# COMPACT_ATOMS: atom_id res chain seq x y z
N MET A 1 31.38 -41.75 60.57
CA MET A 1 30.04 -42.40 60.47
C MET A 1 29.41 -42.36 61.83
N PRO A 2 28.29 -41.72 61.97
CA PRO A 2 27.52 -41.81 63.19
C PRO A 2 27.24 -43.33 63.44
N THR A 3 27.64 -43.87 64.61
CA THR A 3 27.34 -45.22 65.01
C THR A 3 26.19 -45.17 65.96
N PRO A 4 25.31 -46.17 66.04
CA PRO A 4 25.49 -47.57 65.70
C PRO A 4 24.98 -48.05 64.35
N LYS A 5 24.29 -47.26 63.57
CA LYS A 5 23.86 -47.68 62.26
C LYS A 5 23.94 -46.52 61.27
N THR A 6 24.96 -46.45 60.48
CA THR A 6 25.04 -45.53 59.37
C THR A 6 24.87 -46.26 58.05
N TYR A 7 23.99 -45.78 57.26
CA TYR A 7 23.77 -46.25 55.87
C TYR A 7 24.15 -45.23 54.81
N SER A 8 24.55 -44.01 55.22
CA SER A 8 25.07 -42.97 54.38
C SER A 8 26.59 -42.94 54.38
N PHE A 9 27.16 -42.70 53.21
CA PHE A 9 28.64 -42.65 53.05
C PHE A 9 28.97 -41.27 52.54
N SER A 10 30.13 -40.73 52.97
CA SER A 10 30.67 -39.52 52.34
C SER A 10 31.35 -39.89 51.04
N PHE A 11 31.28 -38.95 50.09
CA PHE A 11 31.95 -39.10 48.79
C PHE A 11 32.69 -37.82 48.45
N PRO A 12 33.89 -37.91 47.83
CA PRO A 12 34.59 -36.72 47.36
C PRO A 12 33.76 -35.95 46.30
N ALA A 13 33.59 -34.66 46.46
CA ALA A 13 32.95 -33.78 45.51
C ALA A 13 33.94 -33.49 44.36
N THR A 14 33.45 -33.55 43.14
CA THR A 14 34.20 -33.11 41.96
C THR A 14 33.95 -31.62 41.79
N LEU A 15 35.00 -30.81 41.70
CA LEU A 15 34.88 -29.40 41.40
C LEU A 15 34.37 -29.24 39.98
N THR A 16 33.45 -28.29 39.81
CA THR A 16 32.73 -28.05 38.54
C THR A 16 33.53 -27.26 37.51
N GLY A 17 34.55 -26.53 37.97
CA GLY A 17 35.30 -25.53 37.20
C GLY A 17 34.62 -24.16 37.18
N ASN A 18 33.43 -24.04 37.73
CA ASN A 18 32.78 -22.77 37.97
C ASN A 18 33.25 -22.20 39.31
N ALA A 19 33.95 -21.09 39.32
CA ALA A 19 34.54 -20.50 40.51
C ALA A 19 33.52 -20.15 41.58
N ILE A 20 32.32 -19.72 41.20
CA ILE A 20 31.20 -19.36 42.11
C ILE A 20 30.76 -20.63 42.85
N VAL A 21 30.39 -21.67 42.09
CA VAL A 21 29.96 -22.96 42.68
C VAL A 21 31.04 -23.58 43.54
N ASP A 22 32.25 -23.65 42.98
CA ASP A 22 33.39 -24.30 43.65
C ASP A 22 33.77 -23.54 44.94
N SER A 23 33.57 -22.22 45.02
CA SER A 23 33.86 -21.42 46.22
C SER A 23 33.09 -21.85 47.46
N LEU A 24 31.93 -22.49 47.27
CA LEU A 24 31.05 -22.92 48.33
C LEU A 24 31.13 -24.42 48.65
N ILE A 25 31.82 -25.26 47.85
CA ILE A 25 31.92 -26.71 48.06
C ILE A 25 33.07 -27.04 49.02
N SER A 26 32.80 -27.81 50.11
CA SER A 26 33.80 -28.22 51.07
C SER A 26 34.78 -29.29 50.54
N GLY A 27 34.32 -30.12 49.60
CA GLY A 27 35.08 -31.22 48.99
C GLY A 27 34.50 -32.60 49.25
N THR A 28 33.44 -32.71 50.05
CA THR A 28 32.74 -33.95 50.35
C THR A 28 31.22 -33.76 50.41
N TYR A 29 30.46 -34.78 50.13
CA TYR A 29 29.01 -34.78 50.21
C TYR A 29 28.47 -36.17 50.53
N TRP A 30 27.20 -36.31 50.91
CA TRP A 30 26.57 -37.56 51.23
C TRP A 30 26.08 -38.35 49.98
N LEU A 31 26.35 -39.68 50.02
CA LEU A 31 25.59 -40.65 49.27
C LEU A 31 24.58 -41.31 50.20
N GLY A 32 23.31 -41.10 50.01
CA GLY A 32 22.25 -41.63 50.90
C GLY A 32 22.26 -43.18 50.99
N ALA A 33 21.60 -43.70 52.02
CA ALA A 33 21.57 -45.14 52.36
C ALA A 33 21.12 -46.11 51.24
N ASN A 34 20.44 -45.65 50.23
CA ASN A 34 20.02 -46.44 49.04
C ASN A 34 20.33 -45.64 47.80
N TRP A 35 21.58 -45.22 47.64
CA TRP A 35 21.99 -44.37 46.53
C TRP A 35 21.58 -44.92 45.15
N SER A 36 20.95 -44.11 44.38
CA SER A 36 20.61 -44.33 42.99
C SER A 36 21.12 -43.15 42.13
N PRO A 37 21.73 -43.38 40.98
CA PRO A 37 22.21 -42.29 40.12
C PRO A 37 21.12 -41.27 39.70
N THR A 38 19.85 -41.64 39.79
CA THR A 38 18.68 -40.87 39.32
C THR A 38 17.65 -40.58 40.41
N GLY A 39 17.86 -41.07 41.62
CA GLY A 39 16.95 -40.87 42.76
C GLY A 39 17.48 -39.88 43.78
N PRO A 40 16.63 -39.43 44.72
CA PRO A 40 17.03 -38.51 45.77
C PRO A 40 18.04 -39.16 46.73
N THR A 41 18.93 -38.32 47.26
CA THR A 41 19.78 -38.74 48.37
C THR A 41 18.94 -38.72 49.65
N ASN A 42 18.75 -39.91 50.23
CA ASN A 42 17.95 -40.10 51.43
C ASN A 42 18.82 -40.00 52.65
N LEU A 43 18.59 -39.01 53.53
CA LEU A 43 19.30 -38.80 54.79
C LEU A 43 18.34 -38.87 55.94
N SER A 44 18.75 -39.53 57.04
CA SER A 44 18.03 -39.48 58.31
C SER A 44 18.58 -38.33 59.19
N TYR A 45 17.71 -37.69 59.97
CA TYR A 45 18.15 -36.77 60.98
C TYR A 45 17.51 -37.03 62.33
N SER A 46 18.19 -36.61 63.41
CA SER A 46 17.73 -36.85 64.77
C SER A 46 18.11 -35.66 65.68
N PHE A 47 17.40 -35.56 66.83
CA PHE A 47 17.69 -34.56 67.86
C PHE A 47 18.34 -35.26 69.10
N MET A 48 19.52 -34.80 69.42
CA MET A 48 20.30 -35.32 70.56
C MET A 48 19.67 -34.90 71.92
N ALA A 49 19.66 -35.80 72.86
CA ALA A 49 19.17 -35.53 74.20
C ALA A 49 20.11 -36.15 75.26
N PRO A 50 20.30 -35.45 76.40
CA PRO A 50 21.13 -35.95 77.46
C PRO A 50 20.66 -37.35 78.05
N GLY A 51 21.58 -38.31 78.10
CA GLY A 51 21.32 -39.60 78.65
C GLY A 51 20.57 -40.62 77.77
N THR A 52 20.16 -40.24 76.59
CA THR A 52 19.47 -41.11 75.63
C THR A 52 20.27 -41.28 74.33
N SER A 53 21.05 -40.26 73.94
CA SER A 53 21.82 -40.26 72.73
C SER A 53 23.11 -41.08 72.89
N TYR A 54 23.53 -41.75 71.82
CA TYR A 54 24.75 -42.51 71.73
C TYR A 54 25.94 -41.64 71.33
N PHE A 55 27.07 -41.74 72.04
CA PHE A 55 28.35 -41.16 71.70
C PHE A 55 29.45 -42.16 71.92
N ILE A 56 30.42 -42.23 71.07
CA ILE A 56 31.60 -43.08 71.25
C ILE A 56 32.63 -42.35 72.12
N THR A 57 33.60 -43.14 72.68
CA THR A 57 34.74 -42.53 73.32
C THR A 57 35.59 -41.82 72.29
N ASP A 58 36.12 -40.63 72.61
CA ASP A 58 36.84 -39.76 71.67
C ASP A 58 35.99 -39.37 70.44
N TYR A 59 34.76 -38.94 70.71
CA TYR A 59 33.75 -38.55 69.68
C TYR A 59 34.22 -37.38 68.80
N SER A 60 34.75 -36.32 69.45
CA SER A 60 35.29 -35.10 68.81
C SER A 60 36.44 -34.54 69.66
N PRO A 61 37.26 -33.60 69.16
CA PRO A 61 38.26 -32.91 69.98
C PRO A 61 37.67 -32.20 71.21
N ASP A 62 36.48 -31.63 71.08
CA ASP A 62 35.79 -30.82 72.10
C ASP A 62 34.86 -31.65 72.97
N ASN A 63 34.53 -32.88 72.52
CA ASN A 63 33.65 -33.80 73.25
C ASN A 63 32.33 -33.14 73.69
N GLU A 64 31.66 -32.48 72.86
CA GLU A 64 30.50 -31.58 73.06
C GLU A 64 29.39 -32.30 73.85
N TYR A 65 29.26 -33.62 73.71
CA TYR A 65 28.26 -34.43 74.39
C TYR A 65 28.38 -34.33 75.88
N ASN A 66 29.52 -33.93 76.41
CA ASN A 66 29.71 -33.74 77.88
C ASN A 66 28.92 -32.55 78.43
N ALA A 67 28.60 -31.59 77.59
CA ALA A 67 27.83 -30.40 77.96
C ALA A 67 26.58 -30.25 77.07
N LEU A 68 26.06 -31.37 76.57
CA LEU A 68 24.83 -31.43 75.74
C LEU A 68 23.63 -30.88 76.57
N TYR A 69 22.83 -30.06 75.86
CA TYR A 69 21.51 -29.72 76.30
C TYR A 69 20.50 -30.02 75.17
N GLU A 70 19.27 -30.32 75.55
CA GLU A 70 18.21 -30.60 74.62
C GLU A 70 17.66 -29.29 74.02
N LEU A 71 17.50 -29.25 72.69
CA LEU A 71 16.87 -28.12 71.94
C LEU A 71 15.39 -27.98 72.28
N THR A 72 14.90 -26.78 72.29
CA THR A 72 13.45 -26.49 72.49
C THR A 72 12.59 -27.11 71.41
N ALA A 73 11.29 -27.23 71.61
CA ALA A 73 10.36 -27.71 70.60
C ALA A 73 10.31 -26.76 69.39
N GLY A 74 10.39 -25.44 69.62
CA GLY A 74 10.43 -24.42 68.60
C GLY A 74 11.70 -24.52 67.76
N GLN A 75 12.87 -24.64 68.35
CA GLN A 75 14.13 -24.86 67.66
C GLN A 75 14.09 -26.13 66.79
N LYS A 76 13.56 -27.28 67.33
CA LYS A 76 13.37 -28.51 66.56
C LYS A 76 12.46 -28.29 65.34
N THR A 77 11.40 -27.51 65.50
CA THR A 77 10.47 -27.15 64.38
C THR A 77 11.18 -26.26 63.35
N ALA A 78 11.94 -25.26 63.76
CA ALA A 78 12.71 -24.37 62.88
C ALA A 78 13.76 -25.15 62.07
N ILE A 79 14.53 -26.07 62.74
CA ILE A 79 15.50 -26.96 62.06
C ILE A 79 14.78 -27.84 61.02
N THR A 80 13.63 -28.42 61.37
CA THR A 80 12.85 -29.24 60.41
C THR A 80 12.39 -28.40 59.23
N SER A 81 12.02 -27.14 59.45
CA SER A 81 11.67 -26.19 58.39
C SER A 81 12.87 -25.83 57.50
N ALA A 82 14.03 -25.60 58.12
CA ALA A 82 15.29 -25.33 57.38
C ALA A 82 15.73 -26.52 56.52
N LEU A 83 15.63 -27.77 57.01
CA LEU A 83 15.84 -28.99 56.24
C LEU A 83 14.88 -29.08 55.05
N SER A 84 13.62 -28.71 55.24
CA SER A 84 12.63 -28.65 54.18
C SER A 84 13.02 -27.63 53.09
N GLY A 85 13.63 -26.47 53.47
CA GLY A 85 14.16 -25.49 52.51
C GLY A 85 15.25 -26.08 51.62
N TRP A 86 16.18 -26.87 52.17
CA TRP A 86 17.22 -27.55 51.40
C TRP A 86 16.66 -28.66 50.51
N SER A 87 15.67 -29.45 50.99
CA SER A 87 15.03 -30.49 50.17
C SER A 87 14.11 -29.90 49.05
N ALA A 88 13.63 -28.69 49.22
CA ALA A 88 12.90 -28.00 48.19
C ALA A 88 13.77 -27.74 46.92
N VAL A 89 14.99 -27.30 47.13
CA VAL A 89 15.92 -26.87 46.08
C VAL A 89 16.79 -27.97 45.49
N ALA A 90 17.14 -28.99 46.31
CA ALA A 90 18.04 -30.07 45.89
C ALA A 90 17.34 -31.43 46.02
N ASN A 91 17.85 -32.42 45.29
CA ASN A 91 17.32 -33.76 45.25
C ASN A 91 17.68 -34.55 46.55
N LEU A 92 17.22 -34.04 47.67
CA LEU A 92 17.44 -34.49 49.06
C LEU A 92 16.12 -34.86 49.73
N ASN A 93 16.10 -36.01 50.41
CA ASN A 93 14.98 -36.38 51.29
C ASN A 93 15.47 -36.51 52.73
N PHE A 94 14.82 -35.86 53.66
CA PHE A 94 15.14 -35.97 55.10
C PHE A 94 14.08 -36.74 55.87
N THR A 95 14.50 -37.72 56.64
CA THR A 95 13.60 -38.54 57.48
C THR A 95 13.95 -38.39 58.95
N LEU A 96 13.04 -37.90 59.77
CA LEU A 96 13.22 -37.83 61.20
C LEU A 96 13.29 -39.24 61.83
N THR A 97 14.35 -39.47 62.55
CA THR A 97 14.48 -40.71 63.34
C THR A 97 14.73 -40.40 64.80
N SER A 98 14.57 -41.38 65.65
CA SER A 98 14.87 -41.20 67.07
C SER A 98 16.38 -41.29 67.34
N ASP A 99 16.95 -40.43 68.20
CA ASP A 99 18.31 -40.48 68.69
C ASP A 99 18.37 -41.29 69.99
N THR A 100 18.92 -42.46 69.90
CA THR A 100 18.94 -43.42 71.02
C THR A 100 20.28 -44.14 71.12
N LEU A 101 20.51 -44.90 72.16
CA LEU A 101 21.72 -45.68 72.28
C LEU A 101 21.95 -46.77 71.22
N THR A 102 20.93 -47.03 70.37
CA THR A 102 20.98 -48.06 69.32
C THR A 102 20.59 -47.56 67.93
N ASN A 103 20.16 -46.31 67.80
CA ASN A 103 19.79 -45.66 66.53
C ASN A 103 20.13 -44.16 66.60
N VAL A 104 20.74 -43.66 65.58
CA VAL A 104 21.06 -42.21 65.38
C VAL A 104 20.78 -41.77 63.94
N GLY A 105 20.55 -40.52 63.74
CA GLY A 105 20.43 -39.95 62.34
C GLY A 105 21.76 -39.83 61.64
N ASP A 106 21.77 -39.70 60.34
CA ASP A 106 22.93 -39.31 59.51
C ASP A 106 23.39 -37.89 59.86
N MET A 107 22.43 -37.00 60.16
CA MET A 107 22.65 -35.66 60.68
C MET A 107 22.02 -35.54 62.05
N ARG A 108 22.74 -35.00 62.99
CA ARG A 108 22.25 -34.92 64.35
C ARG A 108 22.35 -33.51 64.90
N PHE A 109 21.33 -33.07 65.61
CA PHE A 109 21.21 -31.73 66.14
C PHE A 109 21.17 -31.71 67.67
N GLY A 110 22.06 -30.96 68.29
CA GLY A 110 22.11 -30.85 69.76
C GLY A 110 22.64 -29.52 70.25
N GLY A 111 22.30 -29.13 71.46
CA GLY A 111 22.83 -27.92 72.07
C GLY A 111 24.14 -28.17 72.85
N TYR A 112 25.13 -27.25 72.73
CA TYR A 112 26.40 -27.34 73.42
C TYR A 112 26.60 -26.15 74.42
N ARG A 113 26.56 -26.34 75.70
CA ARG A 113 26.57 -25.30 76.71
C ARG A 113 27.91 -24.57 76.88
N LEU A 114 29.01 -25.20 76.48
CA LEU A 114 30.35 -24.65 76.63
C LEU A 114 30.89 -24.01 75.38
N MET A 115 30.07 -23.85 74.34
CA MET A 115 30.41 -23.07 73.16
C MET A 115 30.74 -21.62 73.61
N ASP A 116 31.77 -21.05 73.07
CA ASP A 116 32.17 -19.71 73.38
C ASP A 116 31.11 -18.68 73.09
N ASN A 117 31.17 -17.46 73.58
CA ASN A 117 30.17 -16.44 73.47
C ASN A 117 30.26 -15.62 72.13
N LYS A 118 31.11 -16.09 71.18
CA LYS A 118 31.23 -15.49 69.86
C LYS A 118 30.75 -16.43 68.78
N THR A 119 30.55 -17.69 69.09
CA THR A 119 30.14 -18.77 68.18
C THR A 119 28.66 -19.07 68.38
N ALA A 120 27.82 -18.90 67.41
CA ALA A 120 26.39 -19.19 67.41
C ALA A 120 26.10 -20.70 67.33
N ALA A 121 26.76 -21.37 66.41
CA ALA A 121 26.67 -22.78 66.17
C ALA A 121 27.89 -23.26 65.39
N TRP A 122 28.05 -24.58 65.20
CA TRP A 122 28.93 -25.16 64.15
C TRP A 122 28.39 -26.51 63.67
N ALA A 123 28.79 -26.91 62.46
CA ALA A 123 28.49 -28.22 61.95
C ALA A 123 29.76 -28.92 61.42
N TYR A 124 29.72 -30.24 61.41
CA TYR A 124 30.74 -31.06 60.80
C TYR A 124 30.37 -31.43 59.37
N PHE A 125 31.34 -31.26 58.42
CA PHE A 125 31.17 -31.67 57.05
C PHE A 125 30.88 -33.18 56.87
N PRO A 126 30.30 -33.60 55.79
CA PRO A 126 30.23 -34.99 55.41
C PRO A 126 31.60 -35.61 55.31
N ASP A 127 31.89 -36.59 56.15
CA ASP A 127 33.13 -37.41 56.15
C ASP A 127 32.88 -38.82 56.79
N ASP A 128 33.93 -39.59 56.99
CA ASP A 128 33.81 -40.93 57.60
C ASP A 128 34.12 -40.94 59.11
N THR A 129 34.05 -39.77 59.73
CA THR A 129 34.23 -39.64 61.18
C THR A 129 32.87 -39.77 61.91
N PRO A 130 32.94 -40.08 63.23
CA PRO A 130 31.71 -40.19 64.05
C PRO A 130 30.91 -38.93 64.22
N VAL A 131 31.51 -37.76 63.99
CA VAL A 131 30.86 -36.42 64.11
C VAL A 131 30.31 -35.92 62.79
N ALA A 132 30.56 -36.60 61.66
CA ALA A 132 30.17 -36.15 60.35
C ALA A 132 28.65 -35.86 60.29
N GLY A 133 28.30 -34.67 59.81
CA GLY A 133 26.93 -34.20 59.69
C GLY A 133 26.27 -33.74 60.97
N ASP A 134 26.99 -33.81 62.15
CA ASP A 134 26.43 -33.34 63.38
C ASP A 134 26.48 -31.82 63.54
N VAL A 135 25.37 -31.20 63.98
CA VAL A 135 25.18 -29.77 64.17
C VAL A 135 25.02 -29.45 65.64
N TRP A 136 25.91 -28.58 66.13
CA TRP A 136 25.96 -28.17 67.51
C TRP A 136 25.57 -26.69 67.66
N ILE A 137 24.49 -26.42 68.46
CA ILE A 137 23.90 -25.14 68.68
C ILE A 137 24.41 -24.57 70.02
N GLY A 138 24.99 -23.39 69.95
CA GLY A 138 25.52 -22.67 71.08
C GLY A 138 24.48 -21.90 71.90
N PRO A 139 24.86 -21.41 73.10
CA PRO A 139 23.98 -20.57 73.95
C PRO A 139 23.64 -19.20 73.32
N GLN A 140 24.32 -18.77 72.26
CA GLN A 140 24.02 -17.51 71.55
C GLN A 140 22.76 -17.65 70.70
N THR A 141 22.50 -18.86 70.14
CA THR A 141 21.31 -19.22 69.36
C THR A 141 20.23 -19.67 70.34
N ASN A 142 19.65 -18.71 71.07
CA ASN A 142 18.84 -18.98 72.26
C ASN A 142 17.38 -18.64 72.12
N GLU A 143 16.92 -18.13 70.96
CA GLU A 143 15.50 -17.90 70.72
C GLU A 143 14.74 -19.25 70.82
N PRO A 144 13.77 -19.35 71.72
CA PRO A 144 13.08 -20.63 71.95
C PRO A 144 12.18 -21.08 70.83
N ASN A 145 11.73 -20.13 70.00
CA ASN A 145 10.87 -20.36 68.84
C ASN A 145 11.35 -19.52 67.63
N PRO A 146 12.51 -19.80 67.03
CA PRO A 146 13.06 -19.02 65.97
C PRO A 146 12.11 -19.04 64.76
N GLY A 147 11.79 -17.85 64.27
CA GLY A 147 10.94 -17.65 63.07
C GLY A 147 11.78 -17.38 61.84
N LYS A 148 11.17 -17.51 60.67
CA LYS A 148 11.76 -17.07 59.40
C LYS A 148 12.12 -15.56 59.47
N GLY A 149 13.32 -15.19 59.08
CA GLY A 149 13.87 -13.84 59.19
C GLY A 149 14.61 -13.52 60.45
N ASP A 150 14.58 -14.42 61.49
CA ASP A 150 15.38 -14.31 62.68
C ASP A 150 16.81 -14.83 62.46
N TYR A 151 17.78 -14.24 63.14
CA TYR A 151 19.19 -14.69 63.06
C TYR A 151 19.34 -16.17 63.37
N ASP A 152 18.66 -16.65 64.43
CA ASP A 152 18.73 -18.05 64.85
C ASP A 152 18.19 -19.01 63.79
N TYR A 153 17.14 -18.61 63.05
CA TYR A 153 16.61 -19.41 61.98
C TYR A 153 17.58 -19.49 60.80
N MET A 154 18.21 -18.37 60.38
CA MET A 154 19.24 -18.31 59.37
C MET A 154 20.46 -19.16 59.80
N THR A 155 20.87 -19.09 61.06
CA THR A 155 21.95 -19.96 61.60
C THR A 155 21.65 -21.44 61.35
N PHE A 156 20.40 -21.88 61.48
CA PHE A 156 20.06 -23.30 61.19
C PHE A 156 20.19 -23.60 59.70
N ILE A 157 19.81 -22.74 58.80
CA ILE A 157 20.02 -22.95 57.35
C ILE A 157 21.51 -23.05 57.04
N HIS A 158 22.33 -22.15 57.61
CA HIS A 158 23.79 -22.10 57.48
C HIS A 158 24.45 -23.41 57.92
N GLU A 159 24.17 -23.82 59.12
CA GLU A 159 24.81 -25.03 59.69
C GLU A 159 24.38 -26.32 58.98
N ILE A 160 23.13 -26.38 58.50
CA ILE A 160 22.66 -27.46 57.64
C ILE A 160 23.45 -27.47 56.33
N GLY A 161 23.75 -26.29 55.75
CA GLY A 161 24.60 -26.16 54.59
C GLY A 161 25.98 -26.81 54.79
N HIS A 162 26.62 -26.57 55.92
CA HIS A 162 27.88 -27.25 56.27
C HIS A 162 27.70 -28.77 56.42
N ALA A 163 26.66 -29.23 57.13
CA ALA A 163 26.38 -30.66 57.29
C ALA A 163 26.03 -31.34 55.94
N LEU A 164 25.67 -30.59 54.94
CA LEU A 164 25.45 -31.07 53.56
C LEU A 164 26.67 -30.92 52.64
N GLY A 165 27.72 -30.26 53.07
CA GLY A 165 29.01 -30.17 52.32
C GLY A 165 29.30 -28.80 51.72
N LEU A 166 28.63 -27.73 52.14
CA LEU A 166 28.97 -26.35 51.79
C LEU A 166 29.95 -25.76 52.81
N LYS A 167 30.91 -24.94 52.36
CA LYS A 167 31.86 -24.21 53.20
C LYS A 167 31.62 -22.70 53.15
N HIS A 168 32.26 -21.96 54.07
CA HIS A 168 32.25 -20.51 53.95
C HIS A 168 32.94 -20.06 52.65
N PRO A 169 32.44 -19.01 51.99
CA PRO A 169 32.97 -18.52 50.71
C PRO A 169 34.40 -17.99 50.81
N PHE A 170 34.85 -17.58 52.00
CA PHE A 170 36.16 -17.02 52.32
C PHE A 170 37.13 -18.08 52.86
N ASP A 171 36.70 -19.33 53.11
CA ASP A 171 37.52 -20.41 53.62
C ASP A 171 38.11 -21.31 52.52
N THR A 172 39.30 -21.85 52.80
CA THR A 172 39.89 -22.91 51.96
C THR A 172 39.84 -24.23 52.69
N SER A 173 39.46 -25.32 52.04
CA SER A 173 39.58 -26.67 52.55
C SER A 173 40.90 -27.35 52.09
N ASN A 174 41.20 -28.54 52.60
CA ASN A 174 42.35 -29.31 52.14
C ASN A 174 42.22 -29.70 50.63
N THR A 175 41.01 -29.90 50.16
CA THR A 175 40.66 -30.38 48.83
C THR A 175 40.24 -29.28 47.85
N ASN A 176 39.81 -28.13 48.37
CA ASN A 176 39.32 -27.00 47.58
C ASN A 176 39.88 -25.66 48.09
N LYS A 177 40.57 -24.93 47.19
CA LYS A 177 41.19 -23.63 47.47
C LYS A 177 40.45 -22.47 46.82
N THR A 178 39.34 -22.72 46.18
CA THR A 178 38.55 -21.69 45.48
C THR A 178 37.84 -20.80 46.53
N LEU A 179 37.98 -19.48 46.38
CA LEU A 179 37.32 -18.46 47.17
C LEU A 179 36.32 -17.73 46.30
N LEU A 180 35.24 -17.25 46.90
CA LEU A 180 34.27 -16.37 46.26
C LEU A 180 34.85 -14.97 46.05
N ASP A 181 34.38 -14.26 45.03
CA ASP A 181 34.64 -12.83 44.87
C ASP A 181 34.12 -12.11 46.14
N PRO A 182 34.94 -11.28 46.79
CA PRO A 182 34.54 -10.57 48.02
C PRO A 182 33.28 -9.69 47.84
N THR A 183 32.92 -9.30 46.64
CA THR A 183 31.69 -8.52 46.36
C THR A 183 30.42 -9.36 46.44
N LEU A 184 30.55 -10.69 46.35
CA LEU A 184 29.46 -11.65 46.46
C LEU A 184 29.45 -12.37 47.87
N ASP A 185 30.43 -12.07 48.74
CA ASP A 185 30.52 -12.63 50.10
C ASP A 185 29.57 -11.86 51.04
N ASP A 186 28.27 -12.11 50.89
CA ASP A 186 27.20 -11.52 51.66
C ASP A 186 26.03 -12.52 51.78
N VAL A 187 25.28 -12.48 52.85
CA VAL A 187 24.11 -13.37 53.04
C VAL A 187 23.01 -13.10 52.02
N HIS A 188 23.06 -11.99 51.31
CA HIS A 188 22.21 -11.71 50.14
C HIS A 188 22.38 -12.76 49.03
N PHE A 189 23.61 -13.27 48.88
CA PHE A 189 23.94 -14.22 47.83
C PHE A 189 24.12 -15.68 48.36
N THR A 190 24.59 -15.83 49.58
CA THR A 190 24.86 -17.15 50.20
C THR A 190 24.69 -17.09 51.72
N VAL A 191 23.86 -17.93 52.27
CA VAL A 191 23.74 -18.06 53.74
C VAL A 191 25.03 -18.53 54.38
N MET A 192 26.03 -19.01 53.62
CA MET A 192 27.34 -19.42 54.12
C MET A 192 28.29 -18.26 54.39
N SER A 193 27.92 -17.02 54.09
CA SER A 193 28.66 -15.80 54.41
C SER A 193 28.50 -15.40 55.87
N TYR A 194 29.49 -14.68 56.39
CA TYR A 194 29.41 -14.01 57.70
C TYR A 194 29.06 -12.54 57.60
N ASN A 195 28.88 -12.00 56.41
CA ASN A 195 28.42 -10.65 56.16
C ASN A 195 26.87 -10.62 56.20
N ASN A 196 26.31 -10.58 57.40
CA ASN A 196 24.90 -10.71 57.71
C ASN A 196 24.37 -9.50 58.50
N ASN A 197 24.69 -8.31 58.08
CA ASN A 197 24.33 -7.07 58.76
C ASN A 197 22.95 -6.55 58.33
N TYR A 198 21.90 -7.35 58.46
CA TYR A 198 20.53 -6.99 58.13
C TYR A 198 19.59 -7.06 59.35
N SER A 199 18.52 -6.28 59.35
CA SER A 199 17.50 -6.35 60.40
C SER A 199 16.47 -7.47 60.19
N TYR A 200 16.56 -8.20 59.09
CA TYR A 200 15.78 -9.36 58.72
C TYR A 200 16.70 -10.30 57.89
N GLU A 201 16.75 -11.55 58.24
CA GLU A 201 17.71 -12.51 57.71
C GLU A 201 17.09 -13.42 56.64
N PRO A 202 17.92 -14.10 55.77
CA PRO A 202 17.45 -15.05 54.80
C PRO A 202 16.57 -16.15 55.39
N THR A 203 15.51 -16.49 54.70
CA THR A 203 14.51 -17.49 55.11
C THR A 203 14.59 -18.81 54.34
N THR A 204 15.43 -18.85 53.30
CA THR A 204 15.76 -19.98 52.46
C THR A 204 17.24 -20.03 52.16
N PRO A 205 17.82 -21.13 51.63
CA PRO A 205 19.09 -21.06 50.92
C PRO A 205 19.02 -19.99 49.83
N MET A 206 20.12 -19.25 49.63
CA MET A 206 20.19 -18.16 48.64
C MET A 206 20.71 -18.64 47.31
N VAL A 207 20.74 -17.78 46.31
CA VAL A 207 21.01 -18.16 44.89
C VAL A 207 22.30 -18.95 44.70
N LEU A 208 23.37 -18.61 45.43
CA LEU A 208 24.66 -19.30 45.29
C LEU A 208 24.70 -20.61 46.11
N ASP A 209 23.96 -20.70 47.19
CA ASP A 209 23.79 -21.93 47.94
C ASP A 209 23.05 -22.95 47.06
N ILE A 210 21.99 -22.51 46.38
CA ILE A 210 21.15 -23.39 45.57
C ILE A 210 21.95 -23.98 44.43
N ILE A 211 22.67 -23.18 43.67
CA ILE A 211 23.52 -23.72 42.57
C ILE A 211 24.63 -24.64 43.09
N ALA A 212 25.20 -24.33 44.24
CA ALA A 212 26.25 -25.16 44.84
C ALA A 212 25.71 -26.51 45.35
N ILE A 213 24.59 -26.51 46.07
CA ILE A 213 23.98 -27.73 46.57
C ILE A 213 23.41 -28.59 45.46
N GLN A 214 22.86 -27.99 44.40
CA GLN A 214 22.40 -28.72 43.21
C GLN A 214 23.57 -29.38 42.45
N SER A 215 24.75 -28.79 42.48
CA SER A 215 25.94 -29.40 41.87
C SER A 215 26.37 -30.69 42.59
N LEU A 216 26.07 -30.78 43.91
CA LEU A 216 26.37 -31.96 44.74
C LEU A 216 25.29 -33.04 44.65
N TYR A 217 24.02 -32.65 44.69
CA TYR A 217 22.90 -33.58 44.85
C TYR A 217 21.94 -33.64 43.65
N GLY A 218 22.11 -32.76 42.67
CA GLY A 218 21.12 -32.51 41.61
C GLY A 218 19.98 -31.62 42.08
N ALA A 219 19.31 -30.99 41.14
CA ALA A 219 18.13 -30.14 41.39
C ALA A 219 16.91 -31.00 41.76
N ASN A 220 16.06 -30.52 42.64
CA ASN A 220 14.77 -31.13 42.91
C ASN A 220 13.74 -30.78 41.82
N MET A 221 13.68 -31.59 40.79
CA MET A 221 12.78 -31.44 39.66
C MET A 221 11.34 -31.88 39.91
N GLN A 222 10.99 -32.17 41.17
CA GLN A 222 9.66 -32.55 41.61
C GLN A 222 9.01 -31.47 42.50
N TRP A 223 9.72 -30.35 42.71
CA TRP A 223 9.25 -29.24 43.55
C TRP A 223 8.54 -28.19 42.65
N GLN A 224 7.33 -27.78 43.04
CA GLN A 224 6.57 -26.73 42.38
C GLN A 224 6.49 -26.92 40.83
N THR A 225 5.93 -28.05 40.40
CA THR A 225 5.84 -28.40 38.96
C THR A 225 4.51 -28.03 38.31
N GLY A 226 3.65 -27.34 39.01
CA GLY A 226 2.37 -26.84 38.54
C GLY A 226 2.37 -25.31 38.49
N ASP A 227 1.33 -24.71 37.94
CA ASP A 227 1.19 -23.26 37.86
C ASP A 227 1.09 -22.65 39.28
N ASN A 228 2.15 -22.02 39.74
CA ASN A 228 2.28 -21.49 41.08
C ASN A 228 2.13 -19.98 41.13
N ILE A 229 1.53 -19.47 42.22
CA ILE A 229 1.44 -18.05 42.47
C ILE A 229 2.25 -17.70 43.73
N TYR A 230 3.32 -16.98 43.53
CA TYR A 230 4.18 -16.48 44.61
C TYR A 230 3.66 -15.16 45.11
N LYS A 231 3.04 -15.13 46.27
CA LYS A 231 2.41 -13.95 46.86
C LYS A 231 2.64 -13.87 48.35
N TRP A 232 3.04 -12.72 48.85
CA TRP A 232 3.36 -12.48 50.25
C TRP A 232 2.38 -11.49 50.88
N ASN A 233 2.28 -11.51 52.19
CA ASN A 233 1.51 -10.49 52.88
C ASN A 233 2.17 -9.10 52.71
N ALA A 234 1.37 -8.08 52.54
CA ALA A 234 1.84 -6.72 52.25
C ALA A 234 2.73 -6.08 53.35
N ASP A 235 2.65 -6.60 54.57
CA ASP A 235 3.45 -6.16 55.71
C ASP A 235 4.63 -7.10 56.04
N GLN A 236 4.90 -8.07 55.20
CA GLN A 236 5.97 -9.08 55.32
C GLN A 236 7.23 -8.59 54.62
N SER A 237 8.37 -8.65 55.35
CA SER A 237 9.67 -8.54 54.73
C SER A 237 9.99 -9.86 53.98
N ILE A 238 10.65 -9.77 52.88
CA ILE A 238 10.97 -10.93 52.02
C ILE A 238 12.48 -10.97 51.88
N PHE A 239 13.07 -12.12 52.20
CA PHE A 239 14.49 -12.40 52.04
C PHE A 239 14.63 -13.90 51.77
N GLU A 240 14.34 -14.28 50.50
CA GLU A 240 14.30 -15.69 50.09
C GLU A 240 14.56 -15.86 48.60
N THR A 241 14.91 -17.06 48.23
CA THR A 241 15.10 -17.43 46.82
C THR A 241 14.05 -18.45 46.40
N ILE A 242 13.37 -18.16 45.28
CA ILE A 242 12.43 -19.08 44.65
C ILE A 242 13.23 -20.16 43.87
N TRP A 243 12.91 -21.44 44.15
CA TRP A 243 13.20 -22.55 43.28
C TRP A 243 11.89 -23.14 42.77
N ASP A 244 11.71 -23.15 41.45
CA ASP A 244 10.58 -23.71 40.76
C ASP A 244 11.07 -24.62 39.63
N ALA A 245 10.53 -25.86 39.58
CA ALA A 245 10.98 -26.85 38.64
C ALA A 245 10.15 -26.86 37.34
N GLY A 246 9.12 -26.07 37.27
CA GLY A 246 8.32 -25.84 36.06
C GLY A 246 6.84 -25.73 36.34
N GLY A 247 6.19 -25.05 35.48
CA GLY A 247 4.79 -24.65 35.48
C GLY A 247 4.62 -23.47 34.55
N ASN A 248 3.57 -22.72 34.71
CA ASN A 248 3.38 -21.36 34.24
C ASN A 248 3.16 -20.47 35.46
N ASP A 249 4.23 -19.86 35.97
CA ASP A 249 4.35 -19.37 37.32
C ASP A 249 4.26 -17.86 37.38
N THR A 250 3.76 -17.30 38.47
CA THR A 250 3.51 -15.87 38.61
C THR A 250 4.07 -15.33 39.96
N ILE A 251 4.83 -14.24 39.87
CA ILE A 251 5.11 -13.39 41.01
C ILE A 251 4.03 -12.30 41.09
N ASP A 252 3.21 -12.34 42.16
CA ASP A 252 2.06 -11.44 42.32
C ASP A 252 2.35 -10.37 43.40
N GLY A 253 2.64 -9.16 42.98
CA GLY A 253 2.83 -7.97 43.79
C GLY A 253 1.56 -7.15 44.03
N SER A 254 0.39 -7.60 43.58
CA SER A 254 -0.84 -6.79 43.51
C SER A 254 -1.37 -6.27 44.86
N ASN A 255 -0.97 -6.86 45.94
CA ASN A 255 -1.35 -6.45 47.32
C ASN A 255 -0.32 -5.59 48.03
N GLN A 256 0.79 -5.26 47.38
CA GLN A 256 1.87 -4.50 48.01
C GLN A 256 1.46 -3.05 48.28
N LEU A 257 2.08 -2.43 49.26
CA LEU A 257 1.74 -1.08 49.75
C LEU A 257 2.69 0.01 49.22
N SER A 258 3.59 -0.36 48.33
CA SER A 258 4.53 0.50 47.62
C SER A 258 4.82 -0.07 46.23
N ALA A 259 5.41 0.73 45.39
CA ALA A 259 5.93 0.30 44.11
C ALA A 259 6.82 -0.94 44.25
N VAL A 260 6.72 -1.86 43.28
CA VAL A 260 7.57 -3.04 43.21
C VAL A 260 8.47 -2.99 41.97
N SER A 261 9.61 -3.67 42.07
CA SER A 261 10.44 -3.97 40.90
C SER A 261 10.64 -5.46 40.83
N ILE A 262 9.98 -6.13 39.91
CA ILE A 262 10.02 -7.59 39.74
C ILE A 262 10.88 -7.93 38.52
N ASN A 263 11.85 -8.81 38.71
CA ASN A 263 12.75 -9.28 37.66
C ASN A 263 12.67 -10.80 37.59
N LEU A 264 12.15 -11.32 36.48
CA LEU A 264 11.91 -12.74 36.27
C LEU A 264 13.15 -13.53 35.82
N ASN A 265 14.28 -12.86 35.58
CA ASN A 265 15.48 -13.54 35.14
C ASN A 265 16.07 -14.38 36.29
N GLU A 266 16.56 -15.57 35.96
CA GLU A 266 17.25 -16.42 36.89
C GLU A 266 18.52 -15.73 37.46
N GLY A 267 18.76 -15.87 38.74
CA GLY A 267 19.83 -15.18 39.45
C GLY A 267 19.54 -13.71 39.79
N ALA A 268 18.45 -13.15 39.31
CA ALA A 268 18.08 -11.77 39.52
C ALA A 268 17.35 -11.54 40.86
N TYR A 269 17.39 -10.30 41.33
CA TYR A 269 16.73 -9.85 42.57
C TYR A 269 15.57 -8.91 42.21
N SER A 270 14.50 -9.01 42.98
CA SER A 270 13.30 -8.20 42.88
C SER A 270 13.12 -7.38 44.16
N GLN A 271 12.60 -6.14 43.99
CA GLN A 271 12.23 -5.25 45.10
C GLN A 271 10.74 -5.40 45.39
N ILE A 272 10.40 -6.11 46.42
CA ILE A 272 9.03 -6.45 46.82
C ILE A 272 8.94 -6.65 48.32
N GLY A 273 7.77 -6.42 48.87
CA GLY A 273 7.53 -6.63 50.31
C GLY A 273 7.90 -5.41 51.18
N LYS A 274 7.76 -5.61 52.49
CA LYS A 274 8.09 -4.57 53.47
C LYS A 274 9.60 -4.43 53.54
N VAL A 275 10.07 -3.19 53.59
CA VAL A 275 11.49 -2.88 53.74
C VAL A 275 12.06 -3.40 55.06
N PHE A 276 13.31 -3.82 55.01
CA PHE A 276 14.18 -4.08 56.18
C PHE A 276 15.44 -3.23 56.06
N ILE A 277 16.25 -3.21 57.11
CA ILE A 277 17.40 -2.28 57.20
C ILE A 277 18.69 -3.03 56.92
N ASP A 278 19.47 -2.55 55.96
CA ASP A 278 20.91 -2.87 55.87
C ASP A 278 21.61 -2.05 57.00
N LEU A 279 22.11 -2.74 57.98
CA LEU A 279 22.68 -2.14 59.18
C LEU A 279 24.07 -1.55 58.93
N ASN A 280 24.74 -1.89 57.85
CA ASN A 280 26.05 -1.33 57.49
C ASN A 280 25.94 0.15 57.11
N ASN A 281 24.94 0.50 56.35
CA ASN A 281 24.73 1.84 55.79
C ASN A 281 23.44 2.52 56.28
N GLN A 282 22.64 1.85 57.11
CA GLN A 282 21.34 2.30 57.64
C GLN A 282 20.31 2.62 56.53
N THR A 283 20.38 1.90 55.43
CA THR A 283 19.40 2.05 54.34
C THR A 283 18.27 1.04 54.47
N ALA A 284 17.07 1.50 54.14
CA ALA A 284 15.91 0.64 54.02
C ALA A 284 15.91 -0.01 52.61
N ILE A 285 15.87 -1.31 52.56
CA ILE A 285 15.89 -2.12 51.33
C ILE A 285 14.74 -3.14 51.35
N ASN A 286 14.31 -3.60 50.17
CA ASN A 286 13.35 -4.69 50.02
C ASN A 286 13.71 -5.57 48.79
N ASP A 287 15.00 -5.64 48.51
CA ASP A 287 15.57 -6.38 47.35
C ASP A 287 16.04 -7.81 47.76
N GLY A 288 15.34 -8.42 48.69
CA GLY A 288 15.70 -9.76 49.18
C GLY A 288 15.07 -10.94 48.44
N LEU A 289 14.16 -10.72 47.48
CA LEU A 289 13.58 -11.79 46.72
C LEU A 289 14.45 -12.09 45.48
N ALA A 290 14.89 -13.35 45.36
CA ALA A 290 15.65 -13.80 44.20
C ALA A 290 15.02 -15.00 43.50
N ILE A 291 15.38 -15.24 42.25
CA ILE A 291 15.06 -16.45 41.48
C ILE A 291 16.32 -17.28 41.32
N ALA A 292 16.28 -18.55 41.71
CA ALA A 292 17.43 -19.43 41.61
C ALA A 292 17.83 -19.69 40.16
N TYR A 293 19.11 -19.94 39.90
CA TYR A 293 19.56 -20.36 38.58
C TYR A 293 18.93 -21.71 38.20
N GLY A 294 18.33 -21.76 37.01
CA GLY A 294 17.59 -22.90 36.48
C GLY A 294 16.12 -22.96 36.85
N ALA A 295 15.64 -22.08 37.75
CA ALA A 295 14.22 -21.90 37.98
C ALA A 295 13.60 -21.01 36.87
N LYS A 296 12.34 -21.22 36.56
CA LYS A 296 11.62 -20.51 35.50
C LYS A 296 10.36 -19.92 36.11
N ILE A 297 10.19 -18.61 35.91
CA ILE A 297 8.98 -17.89 36.28
C ILE A 297 8.56 -17.09 35.06
N GLU A 298 7.32 -17.25 34.65
CA GLU A 298 6.84 -16.69 33.39
C GLU A 298 6.14 -15.34 33.57
N ASN A 299 5.49 -15.09 34.70
CA ASN A 299 4.58 -13.97 34.83
C ASN A 299 4.91 -13.06 36.02
N ALA A 300 4.65 -11.78 35.85
CA ALA A 300 4.72 -10.80 36.91
C ALA A 300 3.46 -9.92 36.95
N VAL A 301 2.97 -9.70 38.17
CA VAL A 301 1.87 -8.77 38.42
C VAL A 301 2.36 -7.70 39.40
N GLY A 302 2.25 -6.44 38.98
CA GLY A 302 2.62 -5.26 39.76
C GLY A 302 1.59 -4.91 40.82
N SER A 303 1.77 -3.79 41.44
CA SER A 303 0.95 -3.26 42.54
C SER A 303 -0.11 -2.25 42.02
N VAL A 304 -0.46 -1.25 42.83
CA VAL A 304 -1.27 -0.08 42.42
C VAL A 304 -0.42 1.19 42.30
N PHE A 305 0.87 1.05 42.33
CA PHE A 305 1.86 2.12 42.23
C PHE A 305 2.70 1.94 40.96
N ASN A 306 3.52 2.92 40.67
CA ASN A 306 4.39 2.88 39.50
C ASN A 306 5.48 1.78 39.66
N ASP A 307 5.30 0.70 38.99
CA ASP A 307 6.10 -0.53 39.10
C ASP A 307 7.11 -0.68 37.95
N THR A 308 8.05 -1.58 38.12
CA THR A 308 8.96 -2.02 37.08
C THR A 308 8.92 -3.54 36.99
N LEU A 309 8.49 -4.07 35.85
CA LEU A 309 8.42 -5.50 35.60
C LEU A 309 9.40 -5.86 34.49
N THR A 310 10.30 -6.77 34.78
CA THR A 310 11.30 -7.27 33.82
C THR A 310 11.09 -8.75 33.60
N GLY A 311 10.76 -9.13 32.41
CA GLY A 311 10.65 -10.53 31.96
C GLY A 311 11.99 -11.21 31.73
N ASN A 312 11.97 -12.32 31.05
CA ASN A 312 13.15 -13.14 30.78
C ASN A 312 13.13 -13.65 29.31
N ALA A 313 13.71 -14.83 29.04
CA ALA A 313 13.74 -15.40 27.69
C ALA A 313 12.59 -16.40 27.42
N LEU A 314 11.56 -16.36 28.23
CA LEU A 314 10.34 -17.17 28.07
C LEU A 314 9.21 -16.26 27.61
N ASN A 315 8.08 -16.84 27.21
CA ASN A 315 6.86 -16.05 26.94
C ASN A 315 6.31 -15.54 28.28
N ASN A 316 6.37 -14.24 28.51
CA ASN A 316 5.97 -13.61 29.76
C ASN A 316 4.57 -12.97 29.67
N ILE A 317 3.87 -12.92 30.80
CA ILE A 317 2.72 -12.05 30.98
C ILE A 317 3.10 -11.03 32.05
N LEU A 318 3.14 -9.76 31.65
CA LEU A 318 3.47 -8.64 32.54
C LEU A 318 2.23 -7.74 32.69
N ASP A 319 1.74 -7.63 33.92
CA ASP A 319 0.56 -6.84 34.25
C ASP A 319 0.94 -5.81 35.36
N GLY A 320 1.14 -4.57 34.96
CA GLY A 320 1.53 -3.50 35.89
C GLY A 320 0.45 -3.15 36.91
N LYS A 321 -0.83 -3.43 36.61
CA LYS A 321 -1.98 -2.89 37.33
C LYS A 321 -2.01 -1.37 37.19
N ALA A 322 -2.63 -0.71 38.22
CA ALA A 322 -2.76 0.74 38.20
C ALA A 322 -1.42 1.39 38.59
N GLY A 323 -1.08 2.41 37.89
CA GLY A 323 0.18 3.12 38.08
C GLY A 323 0.62 3.72 36.75
N ALA A 324 1.86 4.15 36.71
CA ALA A 324 2.56 4.43 35.46
C ALA A 324 3.76 3.48 35.43
N ASP A 325 3.57 2.33 34.82
CA ASP A 325 4.43 1.18 34.97
C ASP A 325 5.43 1.05 33.83
N ILE A 326 6.55 0.41 34.11
CA ILE A 326 7.56 0.05 33.09
C ILE A 326 7.59 -1.46 32.99
N MET A 327 7.27 -1.99 31.82
CA MET A 327 7.23 -3.40 31.52
C MET A 327 8.18 -3.72 30.37
N SER A 328 9.06 -4.71 30.57
CA SER A 328 10.00 -5.17 29.54
C SER A 328 10.01 -6.68 29.51
N GLY A 329 9.53 -7.31 28.45
CA GLY A 329 9.40 -8.76 28.32
C GLY A 329 10.71 -9.46 28.12
N GLY A 330 11.50 -9.01 27.14
CA GLY A 330 12.83 -9.55 26.85
C GLY A 330 12.87 -10.29 25.52
N SER A 331 12.95 -11.59 25.57
CA SER A 331 12.82 -12.46 24.39
C SER A 331 11.69 -13.44 24.63
N GLY A 332 11.04 -13.88 23.61
CA GLY A 332 9.86 -14.75 23.68
C GLY A 332 8.67 -14.06 23.06
N ASN A 333 7.50 -14.67 23.16
CA ASN A 333 6.26 -14.03 22.78
C ASN A 333 5.60 -13.49 24.05
N ASP A 334 5.72 -12.21 24.29
CA ASP A 334 5.34 -11.58 25.52
C ASP A 334 3.95 -10.91 25.47
N SER A 335 3.32 -10.79 26.60
CA SER A 335 1.99 -10.18 26.73
C SER A 335 2.01 -9.11 27.82
N TYR A 336 1.58 -7.92 27.47
CA TYR A 336 1.57 -6.76 28.34
C TYR A 336 0.16 -6.30 28.60
N VAL A 337 -0.17 -6.03 29.84
CA VAL A 337 -1.44 -5.41 30.23
C VAL A 337 -1.20 -3.96 30.55
N VAL A 338 -1.86 -3.08 29.82
CA VAL A 338 -1.76 -1.62 29.92
C VAL A 338 -3.11 -1.07 30.36
N ASP A 339 -3.19 -0.47 31.53
CA ASP A 339 -4.42 0.11 32.05
C ASP A 339 -4.31 1.61 32.35
N ASN A 340 -3.13 2.18 32.17
CA ASN A 340 -2.81 3.59 32.41
C ASN A 340 -2.07 4.22 31.21
N GLU A 341 -2.38 5.44 30.85
CA GLU A 341 -1.68 6.18 29.79
C GLU A 341 -0.19 6.45 30.08
N GLY A 342 0.22 6.29 31.34
CA GLY A 342 1.62 6.43 31.77
C GLY A 342 2.43 5.14 31.65
N ASP A 343 1.82 4.02 31.32
CA ASP A 343 2.50 2.74 31.16
C ASP A 343 3.45 2.75 29.96
N THR A 344 4.58 2.14 30.15
CA THR A 344 5.62 2.03 29.12
C THR A 344 5.98 0.57 28.90
N VAL A 345 5.74 0.09 27.71
CA VAL A 345 6.19 -1.24 27.26
C VAL A 345 7.49 -1.09 26.49
N ILE A 346 8.49 -1.85 26.87
CA ILE A 346 9.81 -1.86 26.24
C ILE A 346 10.07 -3.26 25.71
N GLU A 347 10.07 -3.39 24.38
CA GLU A 347 10.47 -4.61 23.72
C GLU A 347 11.85 -4.44 23.08
N LEU A 348 12.80 -5.27 23.52
CA LEU A 348 14.20 -5.25 23.08
C LEU A 348 14.50 -6.39 22.10
N GLY A 349 13.63 -7.39 22.03
CA GLY A 349 13.70 -8.47 21.05
C GLY A 349 13.71 -7.90 19.63
N THR A 350 14.63 -8.35 18.81
CA THR A 350 14.72 -7.99 17.39
C THR A 350 14.50 -9.19 16.49
N SER A 351 14.01 -10.28 17.06
CA SER A 351 13.73 -11.52 16.34
C SER A 351 12.47 -11.34 15.51
N LEU A 352 12.55 -11.59 14.21
CA LEU A 352 11.40 -11.51 13.29
C LEU A 352 10.38 -12.65 13.48
N THR A 353 10.59 -13.53 14.46
CA THR A 353 9.72 -14.68 14.73
C THR A 353 9.03 -14.60 16.08
N GLU A 354 9.40 -13.62 16.89
CA GLU A 354 8.70 -13.30 18.14
C GLU A 354 7.46 -12.47 17.79
N ILE A 355 6.40 -12.66 18.55
CA ILE A 355 5.12 -11.97 18.38
C ILE A 355 4.66 -11.49 19.75
N ASP A 356 4.75 -10.20 19.97
CA ASP A 356 4.46 -9.57 21.25
C ASP A 356 3.11 -8.86 21.21
N SER A 357 2.38 -8.91 22.31
CA SER A 357 0.99 -8.48 22.37
C SER A 357 0.71 -7.53 23.53
N VAL A 358 0.07 -6.41 23.23
CA VAL A 358 -0.39 -5.45 24.22
C VAL A 358 -1.91 -5.55 24.37
N PHE A 359 -2.38 -5.76 25.59
CA PHE A 359 -3.80 -5.71 25.99
C PHE A 359 -4.05 -4.39 26.68
N SER A 360 -4.69 -3.45 26.01
CA SER A 360 -4.84 -2.09 26.51
C SER A 360 -6.26 -1.72 26.89
N TYR A 361 -6.43 -1.19 28.11
CA TYR A 361 -7.68 -0.59 28.61
C TYR A 361 -7.74 0.92 28.38
N VAL A 362 -6.72 1.50 27.77
CA VAL A 362 -6.61 2.92 27.39
C VAL A 362 -6.23 3.03 25.92
N SER A 363 -6.32 4.21 25.33
CA SER A 363 -5.77 4.43 23.99
C SER A 363 -4.25 4.23 24.02
N TYR A 364 -3.74 3.47 23.05
CA TYR A 364 -2.34 3.05 23.09
C TYR A 364 -1.67 3.11 21.71
N THR A 365 -0.39 3.44 21.72
CA THR A 365 0.48 3.38 20.55
C THR A 365 1.58 2.36 20.80
N LEU A 366 1.69 1.38 19.91
CA LEU A 366 2.72 0.34 20.00
C LEU A 366 4.12 0.95 19.90
N GLY A 367 4.97 0.57 20.86
CA GLY A 367 6.41 0.79 20.78
C GLY A 367 7.05 -0.03 19.65
N SER A 368 8.36 0.15 19.46
CA SER A 368 9.11 -0.68 18.50
C SER A 368 9.10 -2.15 18.91
N ASN A 369 9.16 -3.05 17.93
CA ASN A 369 9.20 -4.51 18.10
C ASN A 369 7.94 -5.12 18.76
N LEU A 370 6.79 -4.45 18.68
CA LEU A 370 5.49 -4.96 19.12
C LEU A 370 4.60 -5.19 17.89
N GLU A 371 3.96 -6.35 17.80
CA GLU A 371 3.16 -6.73 16.63
C GLU A 371 1.66 -6.60 16.88
N ASN A 372 1.17 -6.92 18.09
CA ASN A 372 -0.25 -7.00 18.35
C ASN A 372 -0.72 -5.98 19.39
N LEU A 373 -1.83 -5.33 19.09
CA LEU A 373 -2.58 -4.51 20.04
C LEU A 373 -4.02 -5.00 20.12
N LEU A 374 -4.49 -5.31 21.32
CA LEU A 374 -5.89 -5.58 21.60
C LEU A 374 -6.42 -4.50 22.56
N LEU A 375 -7.36 -3.70 22.10
CA LEU A 375 -8.11 -2.78 22.95
C LEU A 375 -9.18 -3.54 23.74
N VAL A 376 -9.23 -3.32 25.03
CA VAL A 376 -10.07 -4.08 25.95
C VAL A 376 -11.19 -3.21 26.52
N GLY A 377 -12.36 -3.78 26.69
CA GLY A 377 -13.51 -3.10 27.29
C GLY A 377 -14.55 -2.62 26.30
N GLY A 378 -15.22 -1.51 26.56
CA GLY A 378 -16.28 -0.95 25.70
C GLY A 378 -16.21 0.58 25.59
N SER A 379 -15.11 1.20 26.01
CA SER A 379 -14.89 2.63 25.85
C SER A 379 -14.36 2.93 24.44
N ASN A 380 -14.56 4.14 23.96
CA ASN A 380 -13.98 4.60 22.70
C ASN A 380 -12.47 4.78 22.88
N LEU A 381 -11.69 3.81 22.45
CA LEU A 381 -10.24 3.80 22.55
C LEU A 381 -9.60 3.85 21.15
N ASN A 382 -8.41 4.43 21.08
CA ASN A 382 -7.65 4.48 19.83
C ASN A 382 -6.45 3.54 19.92
N GLY A 383 -6.21 2.79 18.85
CA GLY A 383 -5.07 1.92 18.69
C GLY A 383 -4.17 2.39 17.54
N THR A 384 -2.90 2.60 17.83
CA THR A 384 -1.92 2.98 16.80
C THR A 384 -0.78 1.96 16.80
N GLY A 385 -0.42 1.48 15.64
CA GLY A 385 0.69 0.58 15.40
C GLY A 385 2.04 1.30 15.32
N ASN A 386 3.02 0.62 14.79
CA ASN A 386 4.38 1.12 14.61
C ASN A 386 4.83 1.01 13.14
N THR A 387 6.06 0.56 12.86
CA THR A 387 6.56 0.37 11.48
C THR A 387 6.65 -1.09 11.05
N LEU A 388 6.16 -2.00 11.89
CA LEU A 388 6.06 -3.43 11.59
C LEU A 388 4.68 -3.75 11.02
N ASN A 389 4.49 -4.97 10.56
CA ASN A 389 3.17 -5.48 10.22
C ASN A 389 2.39 -5.76 11.51
N ASN A 390 1.47 -4.88 11.85
CA ASN A 390 0.73 -4.98 13.09
C ASN A 390 -0.65 -5.64 12.92
N THR A 391 -1.12 -6.30 13.97
CA THR A 391 -2.53 -6.66 14.12
C THR A 391 -3.13 -5.83 15.24
N ILE A 392 -4.05 -4.94 14.91
CA ILE A 392 -4.74 -4.09 15.88
C ILE A 392 -6.19 -4.50 15.95
N THR A 393 -6.62 -4.91 17.12
CA THR A 393 -8.00 -5.29 17.38
C THR A 393 -8.66 -4.28 18.30
N GLY A 394 -9.73 -3.68 17.84
CA GLY A 394 -10.60 -2.79 18.59
C GLY A 394 -11.44 -3.52 19.63
N ASN A 395 -12.28 -2.78 20.32
CA ASN A 395 -13.19 -3.28 21.33
C ASN A 395 -14.67 -3.08 20.91
N ALA A 396 -15.57 -2.92 21.85
CA ALA A 396 -17.00 -2.68 21.56
C ALA A 396 -17.35 -1.16 21.52
N GLY A 397 -16.38 -0.29 21.58
CA GLY A 397 -16.54 1.16 21.45
C GLY A 397 -16.17 1.65 20.07
N ASN A 398 -16.41 2.91 19.76
CA ASN A 398 -15.97 3.50 18.50
C ASN A 398 -14.45 3.73 18.55
N ASN A 399 -13.71 2.98 17.77
CA ASN A 399 -12.26 2.99 17.78
C ASN A 399 -11.69 3.77 16.58
N LEU A 400 -10.56 4.40 16.77
CA LEU A 400 -9.67 4.82 15.70
C LEU A 400 -8.50 3.86 15.68
N LEU A 401 -8.34 3.10 14.59
CA LEU A 401 -7.30 2.11 14.39
C LEU A 401 -6.38 2.58 13.26
N ASP A 402 -5.11 2.76 13.59
CA ASP A 402 -4.07 3.22 12.67
C ASP A 402 -2.90 2.22 12.72
N GLY A 403 -2.68 1.47 11.65
CA GLY A 403 -1.59 0.49 11.59
C GLY A 403 -0.20 1.12 11.59
N GLY A 404 -0.10 2.37 11.16
CA GLY A 404 1.17 3.01 10.86
C GLY A 404 1.73 2.49 9.55
N ALA A 405 3.06 2.45 9.45
CA ALA A 405 3.68 1.91 8.24
C ALA A 405 3.86 0.40 8.36
N GLY A 406 3.51 -0.35 7.34
CA GLY A 406 3.62 -1.82 7.37
C GLY A 406 2.66 -2.47 6.40
N ILE A 407 2.35 -3.70 6.64
CA ILE A 407 1.19 -4.41 6.08
C ILE A 407 0.36 -4.84 7.28
N ASP A 408 -0.70 -4.10 7.55
CA ASP A 408 -1.37 -4.18 8.82
C ASP A 408 -2.73 -4.88 8.72
N THR A 409 -3.17 -5.44 9.82
CA THR A 409 -4.52 -6.01 9.96
C THR A 409 -5.25 -5.23 11.04
N LEU A 410 -6.31 -4.53 10.66
CA LEU A 410 -7.11 -3.69 11.52
C LEU A 410 -8.49 -4.35 11.69
N ILE A 411 -8.86 -4.67 12.91
CA ILE A 411 -10.10 -5.37 13.25
C ILE A 411 -10.91 -4.49 14.19
N GLY A 412 -12.02 -3.90 13.74
CA GLY A 412 -12.80 -2.95 14.55
C GLY A 412 -13.60 -3.61 15.66
N GLY A 413 -14.47 -4.51 15.26
CA GLY A 413 -15.31 -5.25 16.21
C GLY A 413 -16.77 -4.82 16.16
N THR A 414 -17.25 -4.16 17.16
CA THR A 414 -18.57 -3.51 17.19
C THR A 414 -18.38 -2.05 17.54
N GLY A 415 -19.23 -1.19 17.02
CA GLY A 415 -19.12 0.26 17.19
C GLY A 415 -19.05 0.93 15.83
N ASN A 416 -18.84 2.23 15.82
CA ASN A 416 -18.56 2.96 14.59
C ASN A 416 -17.06 3.22 14.56
N ASP A 417 -16.33 2.39 13.83
CA ASP A 417 -14.89 2.38 13.83
C ASP A 417 -14.28 3.17 12.67
N THR A 418 -13.10 3.68 12.87
CA THR A 418 -12.36 4.41 11.86
C THR A 418 -10.99 3.76 11.66
N TYR A 419 -10.67 3.43 10.42
CA TYR A 419 -9.43 2.76 10.03
C TYR A 419 -8.58 3.72 9.20
N ILE A 420 -7.32 3.86 9.55
CA ILE A 420 -6.32 4.56 8.74
C ILE A 420 -5.56 3.53 7.91
N VAL A 421 -5.55 3.73 6.60
CA VAL A 421 -4.91 2.84 5.62
C VAL A 421 -3.91 3.64 4.82
N ASP A 422 -2.65 3.28 4.89
CA ASP A 422 -1.58 3.94 4.15
C ASP A 422 -0.85 3.00 3.16
N ASN A 423 -1.18 1.71 3.20
CA ASN A 423 -0.62 0.68 2.34
C ASN A 423 -1.75 -0.10 1.63
N THR A 424 -1.58 -0.37 0.35
CA THR A 424 -2.57 -1.13 -0.44
C THR A 424 -2.76 -2.58 0.00
N GLN A 425 -1.86 -3.10 0.83
CA GLN A 425 -1.90 -4.46 1.36
C GLN A 425 -2.48 -4.52 2.78
N ASP A 426 -2.84 -3.39 3.37
CA ASP A 426 -3.52 -3.35 4.66
C ASP A 426 -4.89 -4.02 4.56
N VAL A 427 -5.23 -4.74 5.60
CA VAL A 427 -6.46 -5.50 5.68
C VAL A 427 -7.34 -4.94 6.79
N VAL A 428 -8.47 -4.38 6.41
CA VAL A 428 -9.54 -4.02 7.35
C VAL A 428 -10.52 -5.19 7.47
N VAL A 429 -10.79 -5.60 8.69
CA VAL A 429 -11.72 -6.68 9.00
C VAL A 429 -12.83 -6.13 9.88
N GLU A 430 -14.05 -6.02 9.32
CA GLU A 430 -15.23 -5.70 10.09
C GLU A 430 -16.07 -6.95 10.28
N THR A 431 -16.28 -7.32 11.54
CA THR A 431 -17.00 -8.54 11.90
C THR A 431 -18.47 -8.31 12.25
N SER A 432 -18.79 -7.06 12.63
CA SER A 432 -20.17 -6.67 12.90
C SER A 432 -20.95 -6.47 11.59
N ALA A 433 -22.19 -6.91 11.56
CA ALA A 433 -23.11 -6.67 10.45
C ALA A 433 -24.38 -5.94 10.95
N LEU A 434 -24.23 -5.14 11.98
CA LEU A 434 -25.35 -4.40 12.58
C LEU A 434 -25.68 -3.19 11.72
N ALA A 435 -26.90 -3.11 11.20
CA ALA A 435 -27.32 -2.07 10.26
C ALA A 435 -27.31 -0.62 10.79
N ASN A 436 -26.98 -0.41 12.04
CA ASN A 436 -26.86 0.92 12.66
C ASN A 436 -25.42 1.29 13.03
N GLU A 437 -24.46 0.46 12.73
CA GLU A 437 -23.05 0.77 12.79
C GLU A 437 -22.61 1.36 11.45
N ILE A 438 -21.71 2.29 11.51
CA ILE A 438 -21.19 2.98 10.32
C ILE A 438 -19.67 3.09 10.49
N ASP A 439 -18.99 2.27 9.72
CA ASP A 439 -17.55 2.15 9.77
C ASP A 439 -16.88 2.92 8.63
N THR A 440 -15.73 3.51 8.90
CA THR A 440 -15.08 4.42 7.97
C THR A 440 -13.62 4.05 7.76
N VAL A 441 -13.23 3.83 6.52
CA VAL A 441 -11.83 3.75 6.12
C VAL A 441 -11.36 5.12 5.62
N MET A 442 -10.24 5.60 6.12
CA MET A 442 -9.51 6.76 5.64
C MET A 442 -8.22 6.29 4.96
N ALA A 443 -8.18 6.31 3.64
CA ALA A 443 -7.06 5.75 2.88
C ALA A 443 -6.23 6.84 2.17
N SER A 444 -4.91 6.80 2.33
CA SER A 444 -3.98 7.62 1.54
C SER A 444 -3.54 6.94 0.23
N VAL A 445 -3.99 5.73 -0.01
CA VAL A 445 -3.75 4.89 -1.18
C VAL A 445 -5.06 4.46 -1.82
N SER A 446 -5.01 3.89 -3.03
CA SER A 446 -6.20 3.27 -3.62
C SER A 446 -6.64 2.08 -2.77
N TYR A 447 -7.93 2.03 -2.45
CA TYR A 447 -8.46 1.02 -1.54
C TYR A 447 -9.81 0.47 -1.98
N THR A 448 -10.06 -0.78 -1.60
CA THR A 448 -11.37 -1.44 -1.78
C THR A 448 -11.92 -1.85 -0.43
N LEU A 449 -13.12 -1.41 -0.12
CA LEU A 449 -13.78 -1.73 1.14
C LEU A 449 -14.00 -3.24 1.32
N SER A 450 -13.66 -3.74 2.49
CA SER A 450 -14.08 -5.05 2.94
C SER A 450 -15.59 -5.08 3.27
N ALA A 451 -16.15 -6.27 3.47
CA ALA A 451 -17.55 -6.40 3.85
C ALA A 451 -17.84 -5.71 5.19
N ASN A 452 -19.04 -5.20 5.35
CA ASN A 452 -19.55 -4.50 6.53
C ASN A 452 -18.88 -3.16 6.85
N VAL A 453 -18.20 -2.54 5.89
CA VAL A 453 -17.70 -1.16 6.00
C VAL A 453 -18.51 -0.28 5.05
N GLU A 454 -19.01 0.84 5.54
CA GLU A 454 -19.92 1.72 4.79
C GLU A 454 -19.19 2.88 4.12
N ASN A 455 -18.16 3.47 4.74
CA ASN A 455 -17.54 4.69 4.25
C ASN A 455 -16.08 4.49 3.86
N LEU A 456 -15.68 5.10 2.74
CA LEU A 456 -14.30 5.26 2.35
C LEU A 456 -14.02 6.72 2.03
N ILE A 457 -13.02 7.27 2.66
CA ILE A 457 -12.54 8.63 2.43
C ILE A 457 -11.09 8.55 1.95
N LEU A 458 -10.85 8.98 0.73
CA LEU A 458 -9.50 9.14 0.22
C LEU A 458 -8.86 10.39 0.82
N THR A 459 -7.62 10.29 1.24
CA THR A 459 -6.88 11.38 1.88
C THR A 459 -5.68 11.81 1.01
N GLY A 460 -5.09 12.97 1.32
CA GLY A 460 -3.95 13.48 0.57
C GLY A 460 -4.34 14.14 -0.76
N ILE A 461 -3.42 14.16 -1.73
CA ILE A 461 -3.55 14.86 -3.00
C ILE A 461 -3.19 14.01 -4.23
N MET A 462 -2.90 12.73 -4.01
CA MET A 462 -2.50 11.82 -5.08
C MET A 462 -3.74 11.28 -5.81
N ASN A 463 -3.56 10.88 -7.06
CA ASN A 463 -4.60 10.21 -7.83
C ASN A 463 -4.78 8.79 -7.30
N THR A 464 -5.69 8.63 -6.37
CA THR A 464 -6.05 7.36 -5.75
C THR A 464 -7.50 7.01 -6.05
N ASN A 465 -7.83 5.73 -6.01
CA ASN A 465 -9.15 5.23 -6.38
C ASN A 465 -9.87 4.62 -5.18
N ALA A 466 -11.18 4.79 -5.12
CA ALA A 466 -12.04 4.20 -4.09
C ALA A 466 -12.97 3.17 -4.70
N SER A 467 -12.99 1.98 -4.10
CA SER A 467 -13.98 0.96 -4.44
C SER A 467 -14.77 0.56 -3.20
N GLY A 468 -16.07 0.53 -3.30
CA GLY A 468 -16.99 0.03 -2.29
C GLY A 468 -17.09 -1.49 -2.28
N ASN A 469 -18.07 -2.00 -1.60
CA ASN A 469 -18.37 -3.43 -1.46
C ASN A 469 -19.76 -3.78 -2.03
N ALA A 470 -20.50 -4.68 -1.41
CA ALA A 470 -21.86 -5.06 -1.86
C ALA A 470 -23.00 -4.36 -1.08
N GLN A 471 -22.65 -3.42 -0.20
CA GLN A 471 -23.59 -2.66 0.63
C GLN A 471 -23.69 -1.21 0.08
N ASN A 472 -24.62 -0.41 0.62
CA ASN A 472 -24.69 1.01 0.30
C ASN A 472 -23.51 1.74 0.92
N ASN A 473 -22.58 2.21 0.11
CA ASN A 473 -21.37 2.89 0.54
C ASN A 473 -21.42 4.42 0.33
N VAL A 474 -20.63 5.13 1.11
CA VAL A 474 -20.30 6.53 0.85
C VAL A 474 -18.80 6.60 0.52
N LEU A 475 -18.48 6.91 -0.73
CA LEU A 475 -17.12 7.06 -1.19
C LEU A 475 -16.80 8.54 -1.39
N THR A 476 -15.78 9.02 -0.72
CA THR A 476 -15.32 10.41 -0.85
C THR A 476 -13.91 10.44 -1.40
N GLY A 477 -13.72 11.08 -2.52
CA GLY A 477 -12.45 11.35 -3.16
C GLY A 477 -11.61 12.37 -2.40
N ASN A 478 -10.43 12.64 -2.93
CA ASN A 478 -9.53 13.68 -2.42
C ASN A 478 -9.41 14.83 -3.43
N SER A 479 -8.28 15.55 -3.51
CA SER A 479 -8.07 16.60 -4.51
C SER A 479 -7.28 16.13 -5.74
N GLY A 480 -7.08 14.84 -5.92
CA GLY A 480 -6.51 14.23 -7.11
C GLY A 480 -7.60 13.64 -7.99
N ASN A 481 -7.25 13.20 -9.19
CA ASN A 481 -8.20 12.56 -10.09
C ASN A 481 -8.52 11.15 -9.57
N ASN A 482 -9.74 10.93 -9.14
CA ASN A 482 -10.16 9.68 -8.53
C ASN A 482 -11.08 8.87 -9.45
N ILE A 483 -11.03 7.56 -9.32
CA ILE A 483 -12.06 6.66 -9.82
C ILE A 483 -12.85 6.16 -8.62
N LEU A 484 -14.14 6.46 -8.59
CA LEU A 484 -15.06 6.06 -7.54
C LEU A 484 -16.00 4.97 -8.07
N ASN A 485 -15.91 3.77 -7.50
CA ASN A 485 -16.72 2.62 -7.84
C ASN A 485 -17.46 2.13 -6.60
N GLY A 486 -18.76 2.39 -6.52
CA GLY A 486 -19.58 1.96 -5.37
C GLY A 486 -19.65 0.45 -5.20
N GLY A 487 -19.56 -0.30 -6.29
CA GLY A 487 -19.77 -1.75 -6.28
C GLY A 487 -21.26 -2.10 -6.30
N GLY A 488 -21.68 -2.97 -5.43
CA GLY A 488 -23.13 -3.27 -5.37
C GLY A 488 -23.79 -2.54 -4.23
N GLY A 489 -25.00 -2.06 -4.47
CA GLY A 489 -25.75 -1.28 -3.49
C GLY A 489 -26.31 -0.01 -4.13
N LEU A 490 -26.75 0.93 -3.32
CA LEU A 490 -27.05 2.28 -3.76
C LEU A 490 -26.07 3.22 -3.09
N ASP A 491 -25.08 3.64 -3.84
CA ASP A 491 -23.89 4.28 -3.31
C ASP A 491 -23.94 5.80 -3.46
N THR A 492 -23.32 6.50 -2.53
CA THR A 492 -23.10 7.94 -2.60
C THR A 492 -21.65 8.18 -2.99
N LEU A 493 -21.42 8.82 -4.12
CA LEU A 493 -20.11 9.09 -4.68
C LEU A 493 -19.84 10.59 -4.65
N ILE A 494 -18.75 11.01 -4.02
CA ILE A 494 -18.35 12.40 -3.83
C ILE A 494 -16.93 12.54 -4.38
N GLY A 495 -16.72 13.16 -5.52
CA GLY A 495 -15.41 13.24 -6.17
C GLY A 495 -14.46 14.16 -5.44
N GLY A 496 -14.90 15.39 -5.20
CA GLY A 496 -14.09 16.45 -4.66
C GLY A 496 -13.42 17.25 -5.77
N ALA A 497 -12.22 17.75 -5.54
CA ALA A 497 -11.49 18.45 -6.58
C ALA A 497 -10.66 17.47 -7.41
N GLY A 498 -10.53 17.71 -8.68
CA GLY A 498 -9.81 16.84 -9.63
C GLY A 498 -10.72 16.46 -10.79
N ASN A 499 -10.19 15.70 -11.74
CA ASN A 499 -11.03 15.16 -12.81
C ASN A 499 -11.41 13.73 -12.40
N ASP A 500 -12.61 13.59 -11.88
CA ASP A 500 -13.06 12.38 -11.25
C ASP A 500 -13.91 11.51 -12.19
N THR A 501 -13.90 10.22 -11.93
CA THR A 501 -14.68 9.24 -12.69
C THR A 501 -15.60 8.46 -11.75
N TYR A 502 -16.90 8.56 -12.00
CA TYR A 502 -17.94 7.87 -11.26
C TYR A 502 -18.39 6.64 -12.03
N LEU A 503 -18.13 5.45 -11.52
CA LEU A 503 -18.64 4.20 -12.08
C LEU A 503 -20.02 3.94 -11.52
N VAL A 504 -21.05 4.04 -12.37
CA VAL A 504 -22.46 3.91 -12.02
C VAL A 504 -22.98 2.56 -12.51
N ASP A 505 -23.25 1.64 -11.61
CA ASP A 505 -23.77 0.32 -11.93
C ASP A 505 -25.28 0.19 -11.68
N GLN A 506 -25.89 1.17 -11.01
CA GLN A 506 -27.31 1.25 -10.75
C GLN A 506 -27.85 2.67 -11.00
N VAL A 507 -29.00 2.75 -11.65
CA VAL A 507 -29.63 4.06 -11.98
C VAL A 507 -29.91 4.94 -10.76
N GLY A 508 -30.13 4.33 -9.59
CA GLY A 508 -30.41 5.05 -8.34
C GLY A 508 -29.24 5.90 -7.86
N GLU A 509 -28.03 5.56 -8.23
CA GLU A 509 -26.80 6.25 -7.84
C GLU A 509 -26.67 7.63 -8.47
N LEU A 510 -27.23 7.81 -9.68
CA LEU A 510 -27.21 9.11 -10.35
C LEU A 510 -27.77 10.25 -9.47
N ALA A 511 -28.70 9.94 -8.58
CA ALA A 511 -29.26 10.91 -7.64
C ALA A 511 -28.39 11.12 -6.39
N LEU A 512 -27.39 10.29 -6.17
CA LEU A 512 -26.55 10.26 -4.98
C LEU A 512 -25.12 10.76 -5.25
N ILE A 513 -24.78 11.03 -6.52
CA ILE A 513 -23.52 11.67 -6.87
C ILE A 513 -23.49 13.10 -6.34
N GLN A 514 -22.38 13.53 -5.82
CA GLN A 514 -22.18 14.88 -5.33
C GLN A 514 -20.94 15.49 -5.96
N GLU A 515 -21.16 16.49 -6.82
CA GLU A 515 -20.13 17.23 -7.51
C GLU A 515 -20.39 18.74 -7.39
N LEU A 516 -19.38 19.51 -7.05
CA LEU A 516 -19.50 20.96 -6.91
C LEU A 516 -18.97 21.66 -8.17
N ALA A 517 -19.41 22.89 -8.38
CA ALA A 517 -19.02 23.65 -9.55
C ALA A 517 -17.52 24.00 -9.54
N SER A 518 -16.84 23.74 -10.63
CA SER A 518 -15.41 24.06 -10.85
C SER A 518 -14.44 23.21 -10.03
N GLU A 519 -14.83 22.00 -9.66
CA GLU A 519 -13.95 21.03 -9.00
C GLU A 519 -13.13 20.20 -10.00
N GLY A 520 -13.57 20.07 -11.26
CA GLY A 520 -12.83 19.33 -12.28
C GLY A 520 -13.51 19.28 -13.64
N LEU A 521 -13.10 18.31 -14.44
CA LEU A 521 -13.81 17.80 -15.61
C LEU A 521 -14.18 16.35 -15.32
N ASP A 522 -15.41 16.13 -14.93
CA ASP A 522 -15.83 14.91 -14.29
C ASP A 522 -16.59 13.99 -15.23
N THR A 523 -16.45 12.69 -15.05
CA THR A 523 -16.96 11.69 -15.98
C THR A 523 -17.89 10.69 -15.30
N LEU A 524 -19.11 10.56 -15.84
CA LEU A 524 -19.99 9.43 -15.53
C LEU A 524 -19.65 8.25 -16.45
N TYR A 525 -19.38 7.11 -15.88
CA TYR A 525 -19.19 5.86 -16.58
C TYR A 525 -20.38 4.94 -16.28
N ILE A 526 -21.27 4.76 -17.29
CA ILE A 526 -22.56 4.10 -17.11
C ILE A 526 -22.44 2.61 -17.43
N GLY A 527 -22.46 1.77 -16.39
CA GLY A 527 -22.33 0.33 -16.47
C GLY A 527 -23.62 -0.47 -16.34
N TYR A 528 -24.75 0.12 -15.93
CA TYR A 528 -26.02 -0.59 -15.77
C TYR A 528 -26.73 -0.85 -17.10
N THR A 529 -27.42 -1.98 -17.23
CA THR A 529 -28.26 -2.26 -18.40
C THR A 529 -29.57 -1.47 -18.34
N PRO A 530 -29.89 -0.65 -19.35
CA PRO A 530 -31.08 0.21 -19.31
C PRO A 530 -32.39 -0.58 -19.47
N THR A 531 -33.44 -0.07 -18.85
CA THR A 531 -34.82 -0.43 -19.11
C THR A 531 -35.56 0.78 -19.71
N PRO A 532 -36.80 0.67 -20.24
CA PRO A 532 -37.48 1.83 -20.78
C PRO A 532 -37.66 2.98 -19.78
N GLN A 533 -37.58 2.70 -18.46
CA GLN A 533 -37.69 3.70 -17.41
C GLN A 533 -36.35 4.23 -16.92
N THR A 534 -35.25 3.57 -17.25
CA THR A 534 -33.89 3.84 -16.76
C THR A 534 -32.88 4.10 -17.88
N SER A 535 -33.38 4.28 -19.10
CA SER A 535 -32.53 4.51 -20.29
C SER A 535 -32.09 5.98 -20.45
N THR A 536 -32.56 6.89 -19.61
CA THR A 536 -32.20 8.30 -19.68
C THR A 536 -31.22 8.66 -18.57
N VAL A 537 -30.05 9.20 -18.98
CA VAL A 537 -29.08 9.89 -18.12
C VAL A 537 -29.26 11.38 -18.35
N ASP A 538 -29.71 12.11 -17.33
CA ASP A 538 -30.05 13.54 -17.41
C ASP A 538 -29.08 14.34 -16.53
N LEU A 539 -28.14 15.06 -17.14
CA LEU A 539 -27.17 15.88 -16.42
C LEU A 539 -27.79 17.16 -15.83
N ASN A 540 -29.07 17.50 -16.15
CA ASN A 540 -29.73 18.65 -15.59
C ASN A 540 -30.31 18.43 -14.18
N ILE A 541 -30.28 17.20 -13.67
CA ILE A 541 -30.69 16.98 -12.28
C ILE A 541 -29.65 17.58 -11.32
N SER A 542 -30.09 17.94 -10.12
CA SER A 542 -29.26 18.69 -9.16
C SER A 542 -27.96 18.03 -8.76
N SER A 543 -27.90 16.71 -8.82
CA SER A 543 -26.70 15.90 -8.50
C SER A 543 -25.68 15.82 -9.63
N LEU A 544 -26.09 16.02 -10.88
CA LEU A 544 -25.25 15.84 -12.07
C LEU A 544 -24.94 17.11 -12.85
N ARG A 545 -25.51 18.27 -12.44
CA ARG A 545 -25.41 19.51 -13.21
C ARG A 545 -24.00 20.10 -13.34
N ASN A 546 -23.04 19.58 -12.61
CA ASN A 546 -21.62 19.96 -12.66
C ASN A 546 -20.76 18.85 -13.27
N ILE A 547 -21.37 17.87 -13.92
CA ILE A 547 -20.67 16.80 -14.65
C ILE A 547 -20.53 17.21 -16.11
N GLU A 548 -19.36 17.03 -16.68
CA GLU A 548 -19.05 17.36 -18.08
C GLU A 548 -19.10 16.16 -19.00
N ASN A 549 -18.73 14.97 -18.54
CA ASN A 549 -18.53 13.84 -19.45
C ASN A 549 -19.42 12.65 -19.09
N VAL A 550 -19.90 11.96 -20.14
CA VAL A 550 -20.64 10.70 -20.00
C VAL A 550 -20.06 9.66 -20.94
N THR A 551 -19.77 8.48 -20.43
CA THR A 551 -19.38 7.31 -21.21
C THR A 551 -20.36 6.17 -20.94
N LEU A 552 -20.96 5.64 -22.03
CA LEU A 552 -21.88 4.50 -21.96
C LEU A 552 -21.12 3.20 -22.27
N GLU A 553 -20.89 2.36 -21.26
CA GLU A 553 -20.26 1.05 -21.48
C GLU A 553 -21.28 -0.07 -21.65
N ALA A 554 -22.36 -0.01 -20.92
CA ALA A 554 -23.35 -1.08 -20.90
C ALA A 554 -24.04 -1.29 -22.23
N VAL A 555 -24.44 -2.54 -22.49
CA VAL A 555 -25.21 -2.90 -23.69
C VAL A 555 -26.66 -2.42 -23.54
N GLY A 556 -27.11 -1.54 -24.43
CA GLY A 556 -28.47 -1.05 -24.47
C GLY A 556 -28.56 0.34 -25.09
N ALA A 557 -29.75 0.70 -25.53
CA ALA A 557 -30.02 2.03 -26.07
C ALA A 557 -30.25 3.03 -24.94
N PHE A 558 -29.47 4.11 -24.94
CA PHE A 558 -29.58 5.20 -23.95
C PHE A 558 -30.00 6.51 -24.59
N SER A 559 -30.61 7.36 -23.79
CA SER A 559 -30.74 8.78 -24.04
C SER A 559 -29.91 9.53 -23.02
N VAL A 560 -29.01 10.37 -23.48
CA VAL A 560 -28.21 11.26 -22.60
C VAL A 560 -28.62 12.68 -22.86
N LEU A 561 -28.95 13.39 -21.80
CA LEU A 561 -29.26 14.83 -21.84
C LEU A 561 -28.13 15.56 -21.12
N GLY A 562 -27.33 16.30 -21.87
CA GLY A 562 -26.29 17.18 -21.34
C GLY A 562 -26.87 18.37 -20.60
N ASN A 563 -26.02 19.26 -20.15
CA ASN A 563 -26.39 20.42 -19.34
C ASN A 563 -25.92 21.74 -20.00
N ASP A 564 -25.65 22.77 -19.20
CA ASP A 564 -25.19 24.07 -19.71
C ASP A 564 -23.64 24.18 -19.79
N LEU A 565 -22.91 23.07 -19.56
CA LEU A 565 -21.43 22.98 -19.64
C LEU A 565 -21.00 22.38 -20.98
N ASN A 566 -19.74 22.54 -21.32
CA ASN A 566 -19.16 21.82 -22.46
C ASN A 566 -19.08 20.32 -22.15
N ASN A 567 -19.98 19.54 -22.74
CA ASN A 567 -20.06 18.11 -22.47
C ASN A 567 -19.28 17.26 -23.47
N THR A 568 -18.77 16.15 -23.03
CA THR A 568 -18.29 15.06 -23.91
C THR A 568 -19.16 13.82 -23.66
N LEU A 569 -20.00 13.51 -24.64
CA LEU A 569 -20.96 12.41 -24.57
C LEU A 569 -20.51 11.29 -25.47
N LEU A 570 -20.11 10.16 -24.88
CA LEU A 570 -19.67 8.96 -25.60
C LEU A 570 -20.72 7.86 -25.46
N GLY A 571 -21.34 7.51 -26.54
CA GLY A 571 -22.30 6.41 -26.66
C GLY A 571 -21.64 5.04 -26.70
N ASN A 572 -22.45 4.01 -26.96
CA ASN A 572 -22.00 2.63 -27.06
C ASN A 572 -22.28 2.02 -28.46
N ALA A 573 -22.33 0.71 -28.61
CA ALA A 573 -22.57 0.05 -29.88
C ALA A 573 -24.08 -0.10 -30.23
N GLN A 574 -24.97 0.52 -29.51
CA GLN A 574 -26.43 0.48 -29.76
C GLN A 574 -26.93 1.88 -30.14
N ALA A 575 -28.11 1.93 -30.74
CA ALA A 575 -28.71 3.21 -31.10
C ALA A 575 -28.94 4.12 -29.90
N ASN A 576 -28.19 5.19 -29.77
CA ASN A 576 -28.24 6.17 -28.69
C ASN A 576 -28.90 7.47 -29.14
N ASN A 577 -29.44 8.22 -28.19
CA ASN A 577 -29.89 9.58 -28.39
C ASN A 577 -29.11 10.52 -27.48
N LEU A 578 -28.16 11.25 -28.03
CA LEU A 578 -27.26 12.15 -27.27
C LEU A 578 -27.67 13.61 -27.54
N GLN A 579 -27.89 14.36 -26.50
CA GLN A 579 -28.21 15.77 -26.56
C GLN A 579 -27.22 16.56 -25.69
N GLY A 580 -26.45 17.46 -26.29
CA GLY A 580 -25.42 18.24 -25.60
C GLY A 580 -26.02 19.26 -24.66
N GLY A 581 -26.84 20.15 -25.19
CA GLY A 581 -27.52 21.17 -24.40
C GLY A 581 -27.04 22.58 -24.73
N ALA A 582 -26.34 23.20 -23.83
CA ALA A 582 -25.66 24.46 -24.11
C ALA A 582 -24.19 24.31 -23.78
N GLY A 583 -23.33 25.00 -24.50
CA GLY A 583 -21.88 24.84 -24.39
C GLY A 583 -21.30 24.26 -25.68
N ASN A 584 -20.01 24.11 -25.75
CA ASN A 584 -19.37 23.51 -26.92
C ASN A 584 -19.20 22.01 -26.64
N ASP A 585 -20.05 21.19 -27.22
CA ASP A 585 -20.20 19.79 -26.88
C ASP A 585 -19.48 18.86 -27.87
N ILE A 586 -19.05 17.69 -27.40
CA ILE A 586 -18.53 16.62 -28.25
C ILE A 586 -19.46 15.42 -28.11
N LEU A 587 -20.15 15.08 -29.20
CA LEU A 587 -21.10 13.98 -29.25
C LEU A 587 -20.56 12.86 -30.13
N ASN A 588 -20.31 11.70 -29.55
CA ASN A 588 -19.89 10.50 -30.26
C ASN A 588 -20.86 9.36 -29.93
N GLY A 589 -21.73 9.00 -30.88
CA GLY A 589 -22.70 7.94 -30.67
C GLY A 589 -22.08 6.55 -30.50
N GLY A 590 -20.87 6.35 -31.02
CA GLY A 590 -20.26 5.05 -31.14
C GLY A 590 -20.88 4.26 -32.30
N ALA A 591 -20.66 2.95 -32.32
CA ALA A 591 -21.25 2.13 -33.39
C ALA A 591 -22.76 1.96 -33.16
N GLY A 592 -23.56 2.42 -34.06
CA GLY A 592 -25.01 2.32 -33.92
C GLY A 592 -25.73 2.98 -35.10
N ALA A 593 -26.94 3.38 -34.89
CA ALA A 593 -27.63 4.37 -35.72
C ALA A 593 -28.15 5.41 -34.75
N ASP A 594 -27.33 6.41 -34.49
CA ASP A 594 -27.47 7.30 -33.37
C ASP A 594 -28.19 8.57 -33.75
N THR A 595 -28.77 9.26 -32.78
CA THR A 595 -29.35 10.58 -32.92
C THR A 595 -28.58 11.55 -32.02
N LEU A 596 -27.95 12.54 -32.63
CA LEU A 596 -27.06 13.49 -32.00
C LEU A 596 -27.62 14.88 -32.16
N SER A 597 -27.68 15.66 -31.07
CA SER A 597 -28.10 17.04 -31.09
C SER A 597 -27.22 17.85 -30.13
N GLY A 598 -26.41 18.73 -30.63
CA GLY A 598 -25.49 19.55 -29.83
C GLY A 598 -26.25 20.59 -29.02
N GLY A 599 -27.02 21.42 -29.68
CA GLY A 599 -27.80 22.49 -29.09
C GLY A 599 -27.14 23.84 -29.28
N THR A 600 -26.93 24.63 -28.25
CA THR A 600 -26.30 25.95 -28.42
C THR A 600 -24.81 25.92 -28.06
N GLY A 601 -23.98 26.38 -28.97
CA GLY A 601 -22.54 26.41 -28.86
C GLY A 601 -21.87 25.86 -30.13
N ASP A 602 -20.56 25.88 -30.21
CA ASP A 602 -19.84 25.29 -31.32
C ASP A 602 -19.58 23.79 -31.03
N ASP A 603 -20.41 22.92 -31.60
CA ASP A 603 -20.48 21.53 -31.29
C ASP A 603 -19.67 20.61 -32.25
N THR A 604 -19.23 19.48 -31.79
CA THR A 604 -18.52 18.47 -32.56
C THR A 604 -19.25 17.13 -32.54
N TYR A 605 -19.63 16.67 -33.72
CA TYR A 605 -20.29 15.38 -33.92
C TYR A 605 -19.32 14.37 -34.50
N VAL A 606 -19.18 13.22 -33.86
CA VAL A 606 -18.40 12.10 -34.40
C VAL A 606 -19.35 11.08 -34.99
N VAL A 607 -19.23 10.85 -36.31
CA VAL A 607 -20.08 9.96 -37.11
C VAL A 607 -19.25 8.79 -37.57
N ASP A 608 -19.61 7.60 -37.14
CA ASP A 608 -18.98 6.36 -37.62
C ASP A 608 -19.95 5.42 -38.40
N ASN A 609 -21.21 5.79 -38.47
CA ASN A 609 -22.26 5.07 -39.18
C ASN A 609 -23.07 6.02 -40.08
N ALA A 610 -23.27 5.63 -41.33
CA ALA A 610 -24.02 6.44 -42.29
C ALA A 610 -25.51 6.62 -41.97
N ASN A 611 -26.04 5.91 -40.96
CA ASN A 611 -27.39 6.07 -40.48
C ASN A 611 -27.48 6.97 -39.20
N ASP A 612 -26.37 7.55 -38.77
CA ASP A 612 -26.41 8.54 -37.71
C ASP A 612 -27.13 9.80 -38.16
N ILE A 613 -27.96 10.32 -37.29
CA ILE A 613 -28.79 11.49 -37.57
C ILE A 613 -28.33 12.62 -36.65
N ILE A 614 -27.87 13.70 -37.27
CA ILE A 614 -27.57 14.93 -36.53
C ILE A 614 -28.79 15.86 -36.67
N ILE A 615 -29.22 16.42 -35.53
CA ILE A 615 -30.31 17.38 -35.45
C ILE A 615 -29.73 18.69 -34.90
N GLU A 616 -29.78 19.73 -35.78
CA GLU A 616 -29.25 21.04 -35.40
C GLU A 616 -30.27 22.11 -35.78
N ALA A 617 -30.48 23.10 -34.91
CA ALA A 617 -31.35 24.21 -35.19
C ALA A 617 -30.55 25.43 -35.73
N ALA A 618 -31.25 26.40 -36.34
CA ALA A 618 -30.57 27.49 -36.96
C ALA A 618 -30.01 28.50 -35.96
N ASN A 619 -28.75 28.90 -36.12
CA ASN A 619 -28.01 29.87 -35.29
C ASN A 619 -27.70 29.34 -33.89
N GLU A 620 -27.45 28.06 -33.73
CA GLU A 620 -27.03 27.47 -32.47
C GLU A 620 -25.51 27.46 -32.31
N GLY A 621 -24.73 27.55 -33.39
CA GLY A 621 -23.28 27.63 -33.33
C GLY A 621 -22.59 27.60 -34.69
N VAL A 622 -21.32 27.22 -34.68
CA VAL A 622 -20.54 26.80 -35.84
C VAL A 622 -20.08 25.34 -35.58
N ASP A 623 -20.82 24.45 -36.20
CA ASP A 623 -20.78 23.04 -35.83
C ASP A 623 -19.94 22.18 -36.77
N LEU A 624 -19.24 21.20 -36.21
CA LEU A 624 -18.31 20.34 -36.93
C LEU A 624 -18.74 18.88 -36.88
N VAL A 625 -18.86 18.28 -38.07
CA VAL A 625 -18.98 16.82 -38.20
C VAL A 625 -17.61 16.20 -38.50
N GLN A 626 -17.18 15.29 -37.71
CA GLN A 626 -16.01 14.41 -37.91
C GLN A 626 -16.52 13.01 -38.27
N THR A 627 -16.18 12.53 -39.48
CA THR A 627 -16.73 11.25 -39.98
C THR A 627 -15.70 10.25 -40.43
N THR A 628 -15.93 8.98 -40.13
CA THR A 628 -15.19 7.83 -40.66
C THR A 628 -15.93 7.06 -41.73
N VAL A 629 -17.09 7.56 -42.16
CA VAL A 629 -17.89 7.00 -43.25
C VAL A 629 -18.27 8.10 -44.26
N SER A 630 -18.69 7.73 -45.47
CA SER A 630 -19.25 8.73 -46.38
C SER A 630 -20.54 9.31 -45.78
N TYR A 631 -20.58 10.66 -45.70
CA TYR A 631 -21.66 11.35 -44.99
C TYR A 631 -22.18 12.57 -45.74
N VAL A 632 -23.41 12.92 -45.47
CA VAL A 632 -24.05 14.14 -45.94
C VAL A 632 -24.39 14.99 -44.77
N LEU A 633 -23.87 16.21 -44.68
CA LEU A 633 -24.11 17.12 -43.56
C LEU A 633 -25.59 17.41 -43.43
N SER A 634 -26.08 17.31 -42.20
CA SER A 634 -27.44 17.74 -41.86
C SER A 634 -27.61 19.27 -42.05
N ALA A 635 -28.84 19.74 -42.08
CA ALA A 635 -29.13 21.18 -42.15
C ALA A 635 -28.52 21.87 -40.91
N ASN A 636 -28.06 23.11 -41.10
CA ASN A 636 -27.48 23.97 -40.08
C ASN A 636 -26.10 23.49 -39.53
N ILE A 637 -25.40 22.66 -40.24
CA ILE A 637 -24.00 22.30 -39.96
C ILE A 637 -23.07 23.08 -40.89
N GLU A 638 -22.06 23.72 -40.38
CA GLU A 638 -21.11 24.55 -41.12
C GLU A 638 -19.84 23.84 -41.54
N ALA A 639 -19.41 22.81 -40.82
CA ALA A 639 -18.14 22.16 -41.13
C ALA A 639 -18.22 20.63 -41.14
N GLY A 640 -17.42 20.02 -42.02
CA GLY A 640 -17.25 18.59 -42.06
C GLY A 640 -15.80 18.17 -42.28
N GLN A 641 -15.37 17.12 -41.61
CA GLN A 641 -14.02 16.56 -41.73
C GLN A 641 -14.06 15.04 -41.85
N ILE A 642 -13.38 14.52 -42.85
CA ILE A 642 -13.17 13.08 -42.98
C ILE A 642 -11.96 12.68 -42.11
N LEU A 643 -12.15 11.67 -41.26
CA LEU A 643 -11.11 11.07 -40.44
C LEU A 643 -10.60 9.77 -41.07
N GLY A 644 -9.45 9.29 -40.61
CA GLY A 644 -8.85 8.02 -41.07
C GLY A 644 -8.16 8.13 -42.41
N SER A 645 -8.10 7.02 -43.17
CA SER A 645 -7.37 6.88 -44.44
C SER A 645 -8.17 6.18 -45.53
N ASP A 646 -9.46 6.02 -45.38
CA ASP A 646 -10.33 5.39 -46.38
C ASP A 646 -10.80 6.44 -47.37
N SER A 647 -11.05 6.00 -48.59
CA SER A 647 -11.60 6.83 -49.68
C SER A 647 -13.09 7.06 -49.43
N LEU A 648 -13.44 8.21 -48.93
CA LEU A 648 -14.80 8.58 -48.50
C LEU A 648 -15.30 9.85 -49.18
N ASN A 649 -16.62 10.01 -49.23
CA ASN A 649 -17.29 11.18 -49.74
C ASN A 649 -17.87 12.03 -48.62
N LEU A 650 -17.69 13.34 -48.70
CA LEU A 650 -18.31 14.27 -47.80
C LEU A 650 -19.13 15.30 -48.60
N VAL A 651 -20.39 15.40 -48.23
CA VAL A 651 -21.33 16.25 -48.94
C VAL A 651 -21.88 17.28 -47.96
N GLY A 652 -21.82 18.55 -48.29
CA GLY A 652 -22.34 19.69 -47.54
C GLY A 652 -23.87 19.80 -47.58
N ASN A 653 -24.36 20.93 -47.17
CA ASN A 653 -25.80 21.30 -47.15
C ASN A 653 -26.04 22.61 -47.90
N ASP A 654 -27.09 23.39 -47.55
CA ASP A 654 -27.40 24.65 -48.21
C ASP A 654 -26.68 25.88 -47.62
N LEU A 655 -25.81 25.69 -46.60
CA LEU A 655 -25.00 26.73 -45.98
C LEU A 655 -23.61 26.83 -46.64
N SER A 656 -22.90 27.90 -46.35
CA SER A 656 -21.46 27.97 -46.68
C SER A 656 -20.66 27.03 -45.78
N ASN A 657 -20.30 25.87 -46.32
CA ASN A 657 -19.61 24.81 -45.60
C ASN A 657 -18.08 24.88 -45.71
N THR A 658 -17.40 24.38 -44.70
CA THR A 658 -15.97 24.05 -44.75
C THR A 658 -15.84 22.54 -44.71
N LEU A 659 -15.42 21.93 -45.83
CA LEU A 659 -15.25 20.49 -46.00
C LEU A 659 -13.77 20.12 -46.07
N THR A 660 -13.34 19.23 -45.19
CA THR A 660 -11.94 18.75 -45.17
C THR A 660 -11.88 17.25 -45.36
N GLY A 661 -11.14 16.82 -46.36
CA GLY A 661 -10.84 15.43 -46.67
C GLY A 661 -9.72 14.85 -45.75
N ASN A 662 -9.24 13.69 -46.13
CA ASN A 662 -8.14 13.01 -45.45
C ASN A 662 -6.92 12.77 -46.39
N SER A 663 -6.17 11.70 -46.23
CA SER A 663 -5.03 11.37 -47.07
C SER A 663 -5.36 10.34 -48.20
N ALA A 664 -6.62 10.06 -48.43
CA ALA A 664 -7.09 9.13 -49.49
C ALA A 664 -7.94 9.90 -50.50
N ASN A 665 -8.30 9.26 -51.60
CA ASN A 665 -9.08 9.88 -52.64
C ASN A 665 -10.50 10.20 -52.13
N ASN A 666 -10.84 11.45 -52.01
CA ASN A 666 -12.13 11.91 -51.51
C ASN A 666 -13.01 12.52 -52.61
N ILE A 667 -14.30 12.51 -52.37
CA ILE A 667 -15.23 13.35 -53.15
C ILE A 667 -15.83 14.38 -52.16
N LEU A 668 -15.58 15.64 -52.41
CA LEU A 668 -16.13 16.76 -51.66
C LEU A 668 -17.15 17.52 -52.49
N ASP A 669 -18.38 17.61 -52.02
CA ASP A 669 -19.48 18.31 -52.68
C ASP A 669 -20.09 19.33 -51.70
N GLY A 670 -19.81 20.62 -51.89
CA GLY A 670 -20.30 21.67 -50.98
C GLY A 670 -21.80 21.87 -51.06
N LYS A 671 -22.48 21.50 -52.18
CA LYS A 671 -23.84 21.88 -52.48
C LYS A 671 -23.98 23.40 -52.64
N ALA A 672 -25.13 23.93 -52.20
CA ALA A 672 -25.39 25.35 -52.30
C ALA A 672 -24.65 26.08 -51.14
N GLY A 673 -24.16 27.25 -51.47
CA GLY A 673 -23.42 28.04 -50.50
C GLY A 673 -22.22 28.71 -51.12
N ALA A 674 -21.34 29.24 -50.31
CA ALA A 674 -20.00 29.62 -50.75
C ALA A 674 -19.02 28.81 -49.92
N ASP A 675 -18.64 27.64 -50.47
CA ASP A 675 -18.01 26.57 -49.71
C ASP A 675 -16.48 26.60 -49.80
N ILE A 676 -15.84 26.11 -48.75
CA ILE A 676 -14.41 25.89 -48.74
C ILE A 676 -14.16 24.38 -48.68
N MET A 677 -13.53 23.83 -49.74
CA MET A 677 -13.26 22.41 -49.84
C MET A 677 -11.75 22.16 -49.88
N SER A 678 -11.23 21.28 -49.05
CA SER A 678 -9.84 20.86 -49.07
C SER A 678 -9.73 19.35 -48.97
N GLY A 679 -9.26 18.67 -50.05
CA GLY A 679 -9.16 17.21 -50.10
C GLY A 679 -8.06 16.62 -49.24
N GLY A 680 -6.92 17.29 -49.27
CA GLY A 680 -5.74 16.88 -48.50
C GLY A 680 -4.67 16.26 -49.39
N SER A 681 -4.37 15.01 -49.22
CA SER A 681 -3.55 14.22 -50.15
C SER A 681 -4.40 13.15 -50.81
N GLY A 682 -3.99 12.69 -51.96
CA GLY A 682 -4.75 11.70 -52.72
C GLY A 682 -5.21 12.27 -54.08
N ASN A 683 -6.01 11.53 -54.81
CA ASN A 683 -6.63 12.06 -55.99
C ASN A 683 -8.07 12.44 -55.66
N ASP A 684 -8.28 13.70 -55.43
CA ASP A 684 -9.52 14.19 -54.87
C ASP A 684 -10.48 14.75 -55.95
N SER A 685 -11.74 14.74 -55.68
CA SER A 685 -12.77 15.24 -56.58
C SER A 685 -13.64 16.28 -55.89
N TYR A 686 -13.76 17.45 -56.47
CA TYR A 686 -14.48 18.58 -55.94
C TYR A 686 -15.69 18.90 -56.81
N VAL A 687 -16.84 19.08 -56.24
CA VAL A 687 -18.04 19.56 -56.92
C VAL A 687 -18.24 21.05 -56.58
N VAL A 688 -18.22 21.89 -57.57
CA VAL A 688 -18.34 23.33 -57.48
C VAL A 688 -19.63 23.74 -58.18
N ASP A 689 -20.62 24.27 -57.42
CA ASP A 689 -21.89 24.72 -58.04
C ASP A 689 -22.18 26.22 -57.82
N ASN A 690 -21.33 26.91 -57.03
CA ASN A 690 -21.45 28.32 -56.67
C ASN A 690 -20.17 29.10 -57.07
N GLU A 691 -20.29 30.31 -57.53
CA GLU A 691 -19.14 31.20 -57.85
C GLU A 691 -18.31 31.55 -56.60
N GLY A 692 -18.86 31.40 -55.42
CA GLY A 692 -18.18 31.62 -54.12
C GLY A 692 -17.39 30.45 -53.60
N ASP A 693 -17.49 29.27 -54.24
CA ASP A 693 -16.79 28.06 -53.81
C ASP A 693 -15.28 28.20 -54.00
N THR A 694 -14.55 27.72 -53.02
CA THR A 694 -13.09 27.73 -53.01
C THR A 694 -12.55 26.32 -52.78
N VAL A 695 -11.78 25.83 -53.72
CA VAL A 695 -11.04 24.56 -53.56
C VAL A 695 -9.62 24.90 -53.19
N ILE A 696 -9.19 24.30 -52.10
CA ILE A 696 -7.82 24.45 -51.54
C ILE A 696 -7.12 23.10 -51.61
N GLU A 697 -6.16 22.98 -52.55
CA GLU A 697 -5.31 21.80 -52.61
C GLU A 697 -3.91 22.11 -52.03
N LEU A 698 -3.57 21.40 -50.97
CA LEU A 698 -2.32 21.56 -50.25
C LEU A 698 -1.26 20.50 -50.65
N GLY A 699 -1.69 19.44 -51.31
CA GLY A 699 -0.81 18.40 -51.84
C GLY A 699 0.16 18.99 -52.84
N THR A 700 1.43 18.73 -52.75
CA THR A 700 2.49 19.18 -53.69
C THR A 700 3.09 17.98 -54.42
N SER A 701 2.47 16.84 -54.32
CA SER A 701 2.91 15.58 -55.00
C SER A 701 2.65 15.71 -56.51
N LEU A 702 3.69 15.52 -57.27
CA LEU A 702 3.59 15.52 -58.73
C LEU A 702 2.87 14.29 -59.32
N THR A 703 2.39 13.41 -58.52
CA THR A 703 1.71 12.15 -58.89
C THR A 703 0.23 12.15 -58.49
N GLU A 704 -0.22 13.10 -57.69
CA GLU A 704 -1.62 13.30 -57.41
C GLU A 704 -2.31 13.95 -58.60
N ILE A 705 -3.57 13.65 -58.83
CA ILE A 705 -4.37 14.19 -59.92
C ILE A 705 -5.75 14.55 -59.35
N ASP A 706 -5.96 15.83 -59.15
CA ASP A 706 -7.14 16.36 -58.52
C ASP A 706 -8.12 16.92 -59.57
N SER A 707 -9.41 16.74 -59.32
CA SER A 707 -10.43 17.01 -60.33
C SER A 707 -11.54 17.89 -59.81
N VAL A 708 -11.81 18.98 -60.49
CA VAL A 708 -12.93 19.89 -60.20
C VAL A 708 -14.05 19.65 -61.21
N PHE A 709 -15.25 19.33 -60.72
CA PHE A 709 -16.49 19.22 -61.47
C PHE A 709 -17.32 20.51 -61.27
N SER A 710 -17.30 21.41 -62.24
CA SER A 710 -17.91 22.73 -61.99
C SER A 710 -19.19 22.97 -62.80
N TYR A 711 -20.23 23.36 -62.10
CA TYR A 711 -21.50 23.83 -62.68
C TYR A 711 -21.51 25.34 -62.92
N VAL A 712 -20.44 26.05 -62.59
CA VAL A 712 -20.25 27.51 -62.83
C VAL A 712 -18.94 27.73 -63.61
N SER A 713 -18.67 28.95 -64.03
CA SER A 713 -17.36 29.27 -64.59
C SER A 713 -16.32 29.21 -63.46
N TYR A 714 -15.20 28.48 -63.71
CA TYR A 714 -14.22 28.22 -62.68
C TYR A 714 -12.78 28.42 -63.14
N THR A 715 -11.94 28.86 -62.21
CA THR A 715 -10.51 28.96 -62.42
C THR A 715 -9.84 28.03 -61.41
N LEU A 716 -9.02 27.09 -61.91
CA LEU A 716 -8.30 26.16 -61.04
C LEU A 716 -7.34 26.88 -60.09
N GLY A 717 -7.43 26.57 -58.79
CA GLY A 717 -6.41 26.93 -57.85
C GLY A 717 -5.07 26.23 -58.09
N SER A 718 -4.06 26.51 -57.28
CA SER A 718 -2.79 25.79 -57.34
C SER A 718 -2.96 24.30 -56.97
N ASN A 719 -2.13 23.44 -57.56
CA ASN A 719 -2.11 21.99 -57.35
C ASN A 719 -3.35 21.23 -57.81
N LEU A 720 -4.15 21.79 -58.74
CA LEU A 720 -5.30 21.13 -59.36
C LEU A 720 -4.98 20.86 -60.83
N GLU A 721 -5.27 19.67 -61.32
CA GLU A 721 -4.93 19.23 -62.68
C GLU A 721 -6.15 19.20 -63.64
N ASN A 722 -7.30 18.76 -63.13
CA ASN A 722 -8.46 18.58 -64.01
C ASN A 722 -9.61 19.51 -63.69
N LEU A 723 -10.19 20.10 -64.74
CA LEU A 723 -11.44 20.81 -64.68
C LEU A 723 -12.44 20.22 -65.66
N LEU A 724 -13.58 19.78 -65.18
CA LEU A 724 -14.71 19.36 -66.01
C LEU A 724 -15.89 20.36 -65.80
N LEU A 725 -16.24 21.08 -66.79
CA LEU A 725 -17.46 21.92 -66.76
C LEU A 725 -18.68 21.03 -66.99
N VAL A 726 -19.66 21.14 -66.13
CA VAL A 726 -20.82 20.25 -66.10
C VAL A 726 -22.10 21.01 -66.61
N GLY A 727 -23.01 20.28 -67.22
CA GLY A 727 -24.28 20.82 -67.66
C GLY A 727 -24.32 21.28 -69.09
N GLY A 728 -25.06 22.32 -69.41
CA GLY A 728 -25.20 22.80 -70.80
C GLY A 728 -25.18 24.33 -70.91
N SER A 729 -24.85 25.04 -69.83
CA SER A 729 -24.68 26.52 -69.80
C SER A 729 -23.32 26.89 -70.44
N ASN A 730 -23.26 28.13 -70.96
CA ASN A 730 -22.00 28.66 -71.48
C ASN A 730 -21.09 29.03 -70.30
N LEU A 731 -20.13 28.15 -69.91
CA LEU A 731 -19.22 28.31 -68.81
C LEU A 731 -17.78 28.55 -69.31
N ASN A 732 -17.01 29.25 -68.51
CA ASN A 732 -15.59 29.47 -68.75
C ASN A 732 -14.76 28.58 -67.82
N GLY A 733 -13.74 27.89 -68.37
CA GLY A 733 -12.76 27.09 -67.62
C GLY A 733 -11.37 27.70 -67.77
N THR A 734 -10.71 28.01 -66.69
CA THR A 734 -9.34 28.48 -66.68
C THR A 734 -8.46 27.57 -65.85
N GLY A 735 -7.34 27.15 -66.41
CA GLY A 735 -6.32 26.35 -65.69
C GLY A 735 -5.39 27.21 -64.78
N ASN A 736 -4.33 26.60 -64.34
CA ASN A 736 -3.34 27.22 -63.47
C ASN A 736 -1.94 27.17 -64.12
N THR A 737 -0.87 26.83 -63.36
CA THR A 737 0.49 26.72 -63.90
C THR A 737 0.97 25.29 -64.08
N LEU A 738 0.12 24.31 -63.81
CA LEU A 738 0.37 22.88 -63.98
C LEU A 738 -0.08 22.43 -65.35
N ASN A 739 0.19 21.19 -65.70
CA ASN A 739 -0.36 20.57 -66.93
C ASN A 739 -1.83 20.20 -66.70
N ASN A 740 -2.74 20.99 -67.14
CA ASN A 740 -4.15 20.82 -66.88
C ASN A 740 -4.88 20.02 -67.97
N THR A 741 -5.92 19.30 -67.59
CA THR A 741 -6.95 18.79 -68.52
C THR A 741 -8.25 19.55 -68.24
N ILE A 742 -8.65 20.37 -69.19
CA ILE A 742 -9.88 21.16 -69.09
C ILE A 742 -10.89 20.65 -70.09
N THR A 743 -12.03 20.16 -69.60
CA THR A 743 -13.11 19.65 -70.40
C THR A 743 -14.34 20.56 -70.33
N GLY A 744 -14.76 21.11 -71.43
CA GLY A 744 -15.98 21.86 -71.57
C GLY A 744 -17.24 20.98 -71.53
N ASN A 745 -18.39 21.62 -71.51
CA ASN A 745 -19.70 20.94 -71.50
C ASN A 745 -20.43 20.95 -72.83
N ALA A 746 -21.74 21.01 -72.84
CA ALA A 746 -22.52 21.13 -74.06
C ALA A 746 -22.87 22.59 -74.45
N GLY A 747 -22.43 23.57 -73.71
CA GLY A 747 -22.59 25.03 -73.99
C GLY A 747 -21.38 25.54 -74.79
N ASN A 748 -21.44 26.82 -75.15
CA ASN A 748 -20.29 27.47 -75.79
C ASN A 748 -19.30 27.90 -74.66
N ASN A 749 -18.19 27.18 -74.59
CA ASN A 749 -17.21 27.38 -73.53
C ASN A 749 -16.04 28.32 -73.92
N LEU A 750 -15.49 29.02 -72.92
CA LEU A 750 -14.24 29.70 -73.12
C LEU A 750 -13.25 28.96 -72.25
N LEU A 751 -12.23 28.29 -72.84
CA LEU A 751 -11.26 27.43 -72.19
C LEU A 751 -9.85 28.06 -72.32
N ASP A 752 -9.22 28.27 -71.21
CA ASP A 752 -7.86 28.81 -71.08
C ASP A 752 -7.04 27.85 -70.24
N GLY A 753 -6.04 27.19 -70.80
CA GLY A 753 -5.19 26.22 -70.08
C GLY A 753 -4.27 26.87 -69.08
N GLY A 754 -3.91 28.10 -69.28
CA GLY A 754 -2.90 28.81 -68.53
C GLY A 754 -1.48 28.39 -68.95
N ALA A 755 -0.59 28.29 -68.02
CA ALA A 755 0.79 27.85 -68.28
C ALA A 755 0.95 26.35 -67.92
N GLY A 756 1.62 25.62 -68.80
CA GLY A 756 1.77 24.16 -68.62
C GLY A 756 1.91 23.44 -69.95
N ILE A 757 1.55 22.21 -70.00
CA ILE A 757 1.27 21.38 -71.18
C ILE A 757 -0.18 20.92 -71.04
N ASP A 758 -1.09 21.67 -71.59
CA ASP A 758 -2.47 21.50 -71.27
C ASP A 758 -3.22 20.64 -72.28
N THR A 759 -4.23 19.96 -71.84
CA THR A 759 -5.17 19.22 -72.75
C THR A 759 -6.54 19.88 -72.66
N LEU A 760 -6.99 20.48 -73.71
CA LEU A 760 -8.27 21.16 -73.83
C LEU A 760 -9.25 20.37 -74.66
N ILE A 761 -10.45 20.19 -74.09
CA ILE A 761 -11.55 19.46 -74.73
C ILE A 761 -12.76 20.38 -74.73
N GLY A 762 -13.22 20.80 -75.87
CA GLY A 762 -14.37 21.74 -76.07
C GLY A 762 -15.70 21.12 -75.62
N GLY A 763 -15.91 19.88 -76.10
CA GLY A 763 -17.16 19.15 -75.95
C GLY A 763 -18.11 19.47 -77.10
N ALA A 764 -19.34 19.81 -76.80
CA ALA A 764 -20.31 20.21 -77.76
C ALA A 764 -20.58 21.74 -77.60
N GLY A 765 -20.83 22.41 -78.68
CA GLY A 765 -21.02 23.86 -78.62
C GLY A 765 -20.11 24.58 -79.67
N ALA A 766 -20.07 25.88 -79.58
CA ALA A 766 -19.13 26.71 -80.33
C ALA A 766 -18.11 27.25 -79.30
N ASP A 767 -17.02 26.53 -79.16
CA ASP A 767 -16.06 26.75 -78.04
C ASP A 767 -14.89 27.66 -78.42
N THR A 768 -14.36 28.38 -77.43
CA THR A 768 -13.24 29.28 -77.75
C THR A 768 -12.08 28.90 -76.85
N PHE A 769 -11.02 28.44 -77.44
CA PHE A 769 -9.75 28.09 -76.82
C PHE A 769 -8.86 29.35 -76.70
N VAL A 770 -8.63 29.83 -75.56
CA VAL A 770 -7.92 31.10 -75.30
C VAL A 770 -6.48 30.83 -74.85
N PHE A 771 -5.58 31.66 -75.40
CA PHE A 771 -4.19 31.62 -75.01
C PHE A 771 -3.77 33.08 -74.74
N ALA A 772 -3.39 33.35 -73.50
CA ALA A 772 -3.17 34.75 -73.06
C ALA A 772 -1.72 35.22 -73.27
N ALA A 773 -0.78 34.29 -73.43
CA ALA A 773 0.65 34.60 -73.59
C ALA A 773 1.38 33.50 -74.37
N VAL A 774 2.47 33.84 -75.04
CA VAL A 774 3.26 32.96 -75.94
C VAL A 774 3.89 31.81 -75.13
N ASN A 775 4.27 32.03 -73.88
CA ASN A 775 4.92 31.09 -73.04
C ASN A 775 3.95 30.04 -72.42
N GLU A 776 2.65 30.21 -72.69
CA GLU A 776 1.65 29.22 -72.25
C GLU A 776 1.63 28.00 -73.15
N MET A 777 1.87 28.10 -74.42
CA MET A 777 1.63 27.11 -75.49
C MET A 777 2.80 26.13 -75.74
N GLY A 778 4.00 26.42 -75.37
CA GLY A 778 5.17 25.60 -75.59
C GLY A 778 5.50 25.27 -77.07
N ILE A 779 6.46 24.37 -77.33
CA ILE A 779 6.90 23.90 -78.65
C ILE A 779 7.23 22.38 -78.57
N GLY A 780 6.91 21.62 -79.64
CA GLY A 780 7.26 20.23 -79.78
C GLY A 780 6.48 19.33 -78.83
N ALA A 781 7.20 18.64 -77.97
CA ALA A 781 6.56 17.78 -76.97
C ALA A 781 5.91 18.51 -75.78
N ASN A 782 6.23 19.80 -75.64
CA ASN A 782 5.72 20.66 -74.62
C ASN A 782 4.59 21.59 -75.08
N ARG A 783 3.94 21.30 -76.19
CA ARG A 783 2.84 22.10 -76.68
C ARG A 783 1.52 21.65 -76.09
N ASP A 784 0.58 22.56 -75.97
CA ASP A 784 -0.80 22.29 -75.62
C ASP A 784 -1.54 21.53 -76.73
N VAL A 785 -2.54 20.76 -76.26
CA VAL A 785 -3.31 19.83 -77.06
C VAL A 785 -4.79 20.15 -77.00
N ILE A 786 -5.44 20.46 -78.16
CA ILE A 786 -6.88 20.51 -78.28
C ILE A 786 -7.31 19.19 -78.93
N THR A 787 -8.18 18.42 -78.27
CA THR A 787 -8.43 17.02 -78.63
C THR A 787 -9.64 16.87 -79.57
N ASP A 788 -10.55 17.83 -79.66
CA ASP A 788 -11.84 17.72 -80.34
C ASP A 788 -12.26 18.97 -81.13
N PHE A 789 -11.34 19.86 -81.43
CA PHE A 789 -11.60 21.09 -82.21
C PHE A 789 -12.42 20.87 -83.47
N ASN A 790 -13.55 21.49 -83.58
CA ASN A 790 -14.48 21.30 -84.65
C ASN A 790 -15.04 22.61 -85.18
N SER A 791 -14.44 23.14 -86.28
CA SER A 791 -14.89 24.39 -86.86
C SER A 791 -16.34 24.36 -87.43
N GLN A 792 -16.94 23.15 -87.64
CA GLN A 792 -18.35 23.07 -87.99
C GLN A 792 -19.32 23.31 -86.83
N GLN A 793 -18.86 23.08 -85.62
CA GLN A 793 -19.59 23.48 -84.39
C GLN A 793 -19.41 24.94 -84.10
N GLY A 794 -18.42 25.62 -84.67
CA GLY A 794 -18.11 27.01 -84.50
C GLY A 794 -16.95 27.31 -83.55
N ASP A 795 -16.14 26.31 -83.31
CA ASP A 795 -14.99 26.42 -82.43
C ASP A 795 -13.99 27.43 -82.97
N LYS A 796 -13.32 28.11 -82.02
CA LYS A 796 -12.35 29.20 -82.26
C LYS A 796 -11.11 29.06 -81.45
N ILE A 797 -9.98 29.52 -81.97
CA ILE A 797 -8.78 29.78 -81.19
C ILE A 797 -8.61 31.31 -80.99
N ASP A 798 -8.53 31.78 -79.76
CA ASP A 798 -8.29 33.16 -79.45
C ASP A 798 -6.86 33.42 -79.08
N LEU A 799 -6.13 34.11 -79.97
CA LEU A 799 -4.76 34.57 -79.79
C LEU A 799 -4.68 36.12 -79.65
N THR A 800 -5.81 36.79 -79.38
CA THR A 800 -5.90 38.24 -79.39
C THR A 800 -5.32 38.89 -78.12
N LYS A 801 -4.99 38.09 -77.13
CA LYS A 801 -4.54 38.54 -75.78
C LYS A 801 -3.06 39.00 -75.74
N PHE A 802 -2.28 38.62 -76.77
CA PHE A 802 -0.86 38.97 -76.83
C PHE A 802 -0.49 39.56 -78.18
N ASP A 803 0.67 40.19 -78.30
CA ASP A 803 1.15 40.80 -79.54
C ASP A 803 1.71 39.78 -80.45
N ALA A 804 1.15 39.63 -81.68
CA ALA A 804 1.57 38.73 -82.69
C ALA A 804 2.93 39.10 -83.33
N ASN A 805 3.39 40.33 -83.18
CA ASN A 805 4.66 40.79 -83.77
C ASN A 805 5.46 41.65 -82.83
N LEU A 806 6.36 41.02 -82.04
CA LEU A 806 7.23 41.68 -81.04
C LEU A 806 8.29 42.62 -81.63
N LEU A 807 8.38 42.63 -83.00
CA LEU A 807 9.29 43.51 -83.76
C LEU A 807 8.67 44.81 -84.23
N SER A 808 7.33 44.99 -84.00
CA SER A 808 6.64 46.18 -84.36
C SER A 808 5.98 46.86 -83.22
N ALA A 809 5.78 48.17 -83.19
CA ALA A 809 5.13 48.91 -82.13
C ALA A 809 3.60 48.74 -82.19
N GLY A 810 3.00 48.37 -81.01
CA GLY A 810 1.55 48.19 -80.88
C GLY A 810 1.16 46.76 -80.77
N VAL A 811 -0.06 46.42 -80.35
CA VAL A 811 -0.61 45.04 -80.39
C VAL A 811 -1.01 44.74 -81.84
N ASN A 812 -0.39 43.72 -82.43
CA ASN A 812 -0.62 43.25 -83.78
C ASN A 812 -1.41 41.95 -83.75
N GLY A 813 -2.30 41.74 -84.75
CA GLY A 813 -2.98 40.47 -84.94
C GLY A 813 -2.16 39.53 -85.83
N PHE A 814 -2.46 38.25 -85.77
CA PHE A 814 -1.81 37.23 -86.56
C PHE A 814 -2.31 37.20 -88.02
N ASN A 815 -1.38 36.91 -88.97
CA ASN A 815 -1.67 36.60 -90.36
C ASN A 815 -1.57 35.15 -90.60
N PHE A 816 -2.69 34.44 -90.86
CA PHE A 816 -2.68 33.00 -91.23
C PHE A 816 -2.15 32.77 -92.62
N ILE A 817 -1.07 32.01 -92.80
CA ILE A 817 -0.38 31.76 -94.07
C ILE A 817 -0.62 30.31 -94.62
N GLY A 818 -1.60 29.54 -94.09
CA GLY A 818 -1.88 28.22 -94.47
C GLY A 818 -0.75 27.25 -94.14
N ALA A 819 -0.22 26.50 -95.06
CA ALA A 819 0.87 25.54 -94.78
C ALA A 819 2.26 26.14 -95.16
N ASP A 820 2.37 27.38 -95.59
CA ASP A 820 3.59 28.02 -96.04
C ASP A 820 4.60 28.17 -94.90
N ALA A 821 5.88 28.22 -95.31
CA ALA A 821 6.96 28.44 -94.33
C ALA A 821 6.94 29.89 -93.82
N PHE A 822 7.33 30.07 -92.53
CA PHE A 822 7.39 31.43 -91.94
C PHE A 822 8.40 32.37 -92.66
N THR A 823 8.01 33.55 -92.90
CA THR A 823 8.80 34.60 -93.57
C THR A 823 9.03 35.81 -92.63
N GLY A 824 8.44 35.87 -91.43
CA GLY A 824 8.53 36.97 -90.52
C GLY A 824 7.61 36.80 -89.31
N ALA A 825 7.71 37.76 -88.42
CA ALA A 825 6.85 37.80 -87.21
C ALA A 825 5.39 38.09 -87.54
N GLY A 826 4.45 37.67 -86.71
CA GLY A 826 3.03 37.86 -86.82
C GLY A 826 2.36 36.78 -87.71
N GLN A 827 3.00 35.72 -88.02
CA GLN A 827 2.47 34.69 -88.94
C GLN A 827 2.03 33.41 -88.17
N LEU A 828 0.88 32.81 -88.58
CA LEU A 828 0.41 31.48 -88.18
C LEU A 828 0.39 30.53 -89.34
N ARG A 829 0.76 29.31 -89.14
CA ARG A 829 0.65 28.20 -90.12
C ARG A 829 0.04 26.96 -89.54
N PHE A 830 -0.57 26.14 -90.39
CA PHE A 830 -1.14 24.89 -89.93
C PHE A 830 -0.60 23.74 -90.81
N VAL A 831 0.12 22.80 -90.20
CA VAL A 831 0.74 21.65 -90.81
C VAL A 831 0.71 20.44 -89.95
N ASP A 832 0.35 19.28 -90.44
CA ASP A 832 0.38 18.02 -89.70
C ASP A 832 -0.34 18.09 -88.38
N HIS A 833 -1.54 18.70 -88.35
CA HIS A 833 -2.38 18.86 -87.18
C HIS A 833 -1.80 19.82 -86.12
N VAL A 834 -0.82 20.64 -86.47
CA VAL A 834 -0.20 21.65 -85.55
C VAL A 834 -0.40 23.05 -86.14
N LEU A 835 -1.03 23.91 -85.30
CA LEU A 835 -1.03 25.34 -85.45
C LEU A 835 0.24 25.91 -84.84
N SER A 836 1.09 26.53 -85.64
CA SER A 836 2.34 27.08 -85.22
C SER A 836 2.35 28.59 -85.38
N GLY A 837 2.91 29.38 -84.48
CA GLY A 837 2.97 30.82 -84.55
C GLY A 837 4.41 31.34 -84.40
N ASN A 838 4.67 32.43 -85.18
CA ASN A 838 5.98 33.11 -85.12
C ASN A 838 5.74 34.63 -84.69
N VAL A 839 6.21 35.02 -83.52
CA VAL A 839 6.10 36.41 -83.00
C VAL A 839 7.42 37.16 -82.96
N SER A 840 8.56 36.40 -83.00
CA SER A 840 9.95 36.93 -82.85
C SER A 840 10.60 37.24 -84.20
N GLY A 841 10.04 36.74 -85.34
CA GLY A 841 10.61 36.92 -86.65
C GLY A 841 11.78 36.00 -86.98
N ASN A 842 12.06 34.97 -86.18
CA ASN A 842 13.04 33.92 -86.46
C ASN A 842 12.52 32.91 -87.52
N ALA A 843 13.26 31.86 -87.91
CA ALA A 843 12.87 30.94 -88.92
C ALA A 843 11.97 29.77 -88.35
N GLY A 844 11.73 29.68 -87.08
CA GLY A 844 10.94 28.61 -86.46
C GLY A 844 9.73 29.16 -85.70
N PRO A 845 8.87 28.27 -85.14
CA PRO A 845 7.76 28.67 -84.35
C PRO A 845 8.27 29.12 -82.94
N ASP A 846 7.59 30.13 -82.41
CA ASP A 846 7.76 30.56 -81.04
C ASP A 846 6.73 29.84 -80.08
N PHE A 847 5.65 29.30 -80.63
CA PHE A 847 4.67 28.47 -79.95
C PHE A 847 4.02 27.50 -80.94
N GLU A 848 3.47 26.41 -80.41
CA GLU A 848 2.69 25.42 -81.20
C GLU A 848 1.48 24.95 -80.34
N ILE A 849 0.37 24.65 -81.03
CA ILE A 849 -0.85 24.05 -80.47
C ILE A 849 -1.17 22.81 -81.34
N GLN A 850 -1.34 21.65 -80.67
CA GLN A 850 -1.74 20.42 -81.34
C GLN A 850 -3.26 20.39 -81.52
N LEU A 851 -3.77 20.22 -82.67
CA LEU A 851 -5.21 20.06 -83.00
C LEU A 851 -5.44 18.60 -83.42
N VAL A 852 -5.85 17.72 -82.50
CA VAL A 852 -5.96 16.28 -82.73
C VAL A 852 -7.08 16.02 -83.77
N GLY A 853 -6.74 15.29 -84.88
CA GLY A 853 -7.73 14.88 -85.88
C GLY A 853 -8.18 15.98 -86.82
N VAL A 854 -7.72 17.23 -86.68
CA VAL A 854 -8.08 18.36 -87.62
C VAL A 854 -7.24 18.29 -88.83
N ASN A 855 -7.87 18.10 -89.98
CA ASN A 855 -7.19 18.02 -91.28
C ASN A 855 -7.13 19.37 -92.00
N THR A 856 -8.02 20.27 -91.68
CA THR A 856 -8.13 21.63 -92.32
C THR A 856 -8.36 22.68 -91.25
N PHE A 857 -7.59 23.80 -91.27
CA PHE A 857 -7.69 24.93 -90.42
C PHE A 857 -7.64 26.18 -91.30
N SER A 858 -8.39 27.21 -90.89
CA SER A 858 -8.50 28.46 -91.76
C SER A 858 -8.45 29.69 -90.81
N ALA A 859 -8.29 30.88 -91.42
CA ALA A 859 -8.32 32.13 -90.67
C ALA A 859 -9.70 32.40 -90.01
N GLN A 860 -10.76 31.71 -90.47
CA GLN A 860 -12.12 31.78 -89.90
C GLN A 860 -12.24 31.06 -88.58
N ASP A 861 -11.34 30.17 -88.32
CA ASP A 861 -11.25 29.38 -87.06
C ASP A 861 -10.53 30.17 -85.89
N LEU A 862 -10.02 31.37 -86.19
CA LEU A 862 -9.46 32.32 -85.32
C LEU A 862 -10.51 33.32 -84.83
N VAL A 863 -10.35 33.80 -83.54
CA VAL A 863 -11.10 35.00 -83.06
C VAL A 863 -10.46 36.22 -83.76
N ALA A 864 -11.32 37.10 -84.30
CA ALA A 864 -10.91 38.26 -85.11
C ALA A 864 -10.67 39.51 -84.30
#